data_d578e770d893619a7054a6fefd6ef068
#
_entry.id   d578e770d893619a7054a6fefd6ef068
#
_cell.length_a   1.000
_cell.length_b   1.000
_cell.length_c   1.000
_cell.angle_alpha   90.00
_cell.angle_beta   90.00
_cell.angle_gamma   90.00
#
_symmetry.space_group_name_H-M   'P 1'
#
loop_
_entity.id
_entity.type
_entity.pdbx_description
1 polymer ?
#
loop_
_entity_poly.entity_id
_entity_poly.type
_entity_poly.pdbx_seq_one_letter_code
_entity_poly.pdbx_strand_id
1 'polypeptide(L)'
;GKVPGVVVRSPAPTANNANGETLDEVVVVGYGVQKKKSVTGSVSKIDSDADGEPDKLDEEETSQQSGDVKIRKNFNETAFFLPDLRTDSTGAIEFSFTMPEALTKWKFMALAHTKDASFGTSTKEIVTQKELMVQPNPPRFVRQGDKIDLNSKIVNLSDKEMTGTVSLQLFDATTNEPVDGQFRSVIPNQYFTVAAGQSELVKFPIEIPYQFNNALVWRIIAKAGNYSDGEENALPVLTNRMLVTETMPLPMRGTGTKNFSFDKLLNSGKSETLQHYALTLEYTSNPAWYAVQALPYLMEYPYECAEQTWNRYYANSLATHISKSSPRIKEVFDKWKIKDTAALMSNLQKNQELKAVMLEETPWVLQAKNEAEQKRNIALLFDMIKMSEQLNNSYAKLKQMQSSNGGFVWFTGGPDDRYMTQYMVTGIGHLKKLNAIAKGQEEKMKVILATAIPYLDRKIKEDYDNLIKYKTDLKKYTLGYTTIQYLYMRSFFPEYKIAAASMTAYTYFRGRTQQSWVGQSKYMQGMIALALHRTDDAKTPAAILKSLKETSIINEELGMYWKDQNNGWFWYQAPIETQALLIEAFQEAGKDTKTVDDLRTWLLKNKQTNNWKTTKATAEACYALLLQGTEWLSSEPIVEVKLGTTIIKSTEAGQEAGTGYFKKVIEGNKINAQMGSINVTVKAPINQSTNKPINSVSWGGVYWQYFEDLDKITTAATPLNLVKKLFVEKNTDRGPVITPVKDGDVLKVGDKIKVRVELRVDRDMEYVHMKDMRASALEPVNVLSSYKYQGGLGYYESTKDASTNFFFSYLRKGTYVFEYPLFVTHTGNFSNGVTTIQCMYAPEFTSHSEGVRITVE
;
A
#
# COMPACT_ATOMS: atom_id res chain seq x y z
N GLY A 1 14.42 -1.38 37.28
CA GLY A 1 13.41 -2.38 37.40
C GLY A 1 13.25 -3.07 36.03
N LYS A 2 13.51 -4.38 35.96
CA LYS A 2 13.37 -5.19 34.73
C LYS A 2 11.88 -5.43 34.49
N VAL A 3 11.42 -5.22 33.26
CA VAL A 3 10.08 -5.62 32.80
C VAL A 3 10.18 -7.03 32.18
N PRO A 4 9.28 -7.99 32.49
CA PRO A 4 9.33 -9.35 31.94
C PRO A 4 8.83 -9.37 30.48
N GLY A 5 9.55 -10.09 29.62
CA GLY A 5 9.16 -10.30 28.23
C GLY A 5 8.01 -11.29 28.09
N VAL A 6 7.01 -10.93 27.32
CA VAL A 6 5.88 -11.81 26.92
C VAL A 6 6.32 -12.70 25.76
N VAL A 7 6.35 -14.01 25.97
CA VAL A 7 6.55 -15.00 24.90
C VAL A 7 5.19 -15.38 24.34
N VAL A 8 4.91 -14.99 23.11
CA VAL A 8 3.72 -15.46 22.35
C VAL A 8 4.08 -16.78 21.68
N ARG A 9 3.47 -17.87 22.10
CA ARG A 9 3.49 -19.15 21.39
C ARG A 9 2.31 -19.24 20.45
N SER A 10 2.57 -19.37 19.16
CA SER A 10 1.55 -19.76 18.17
C SER A 10 1.37 -21.29 18.20
N PRO A 11 0.14 -21.81 18.13
CA PRO A 11 -0.09 -23.24 18.00
C PRO A 11 0.20 -23.72 16.57
N ALA A 12 0.81 -24.89 16.45
CA ALA A 12 1.07 -25.56 15.19
C ALA A 12 -0.24 -25.99 14.49
N PRO A 13 -0.33 -25.95 13.16
CA PRO A 13 -1.49 -26.48 12.45
C PRO A 13 -1.45 -28.00 12.38
N THR A 14 -2.53 -28.65 12.83
CA THR A 14 -2.77 -30.08 12.63
C THR A 14 -3.12 -30.35 11.15
N ALA A 15 -2.38 -31.24 10.56
CA ALA A 15 -2.67 -31.81 9.25
C ALA A 15 -3.85 -32.80 9.33
N ASN A 16 -4.79 -32.64 8.40
CA ASN A 16 -5.48 -33.74 7.74
C ASN A 16 -6.31 -33.21 6.58
N ASN A 17 -5.92 -33.56 5.34
CA ASN A 17 -6.86 -34.16 4.39
C ASN A 17 -6.08 -34.66 3.17
N ALA A 18 -6.28 -35.96 2.91
CA ALA A 18 -5.85 -36.65 1.74
C ALA A 18 -6.66 -36.22 0.52
N ASN A 19 -5.97 -35.75 -0.52
CA ASN A 19 -6.23 -36.10 -1.92
C ASN A 19 -5.03 -35.61 -2.71
N GLY A 20 -4.31 -36.56 -3.32
CA GLY A 20 -3.08 -36.31 -4.05
C GLY A 20 -3.32 -35.67 -5.41
N GLU A 21 -2.94 -34.44 -5.52
CA GLU A 21 -2.42 -33.84 -6.74
C GLU A 21 -1.19 -33.01 -6.33
N THR A 22 -0.03 -33.44 -6.78
CA THR A 22 1.23 -32.72 -6.61
C THR A 22 1.16 -31.44 -7.44
N LEU A 23 0.96 -30.31 -6.75
CA LEU A 23 1.17 -28.99 -7.36
C LEU A 23 2.67 -28.79 -7.60
N ASP A 24 3.04 -28.61 -8.88
CA ASP A 24 4.39 -28.19 -9.25
C ASP A 24 4.77 -26.91 -8.50
N GLU A 25 5.83 -26.98 -7.73
CA GLU A 25 6.34 -25.85 -6.95
C GLU A 25 6.93 -24.81 -7.90
N VAL A 26 6.35 -23.61 -7.89
CA VAL A 26 6.75 -22.48 -8.74
C VAL A 26 7.67 -21.55 -7.96
N VAL A 27 8.90 -21.37 -8.41
CA VAL A 27 9.84 -20.39 -7.87
C VAL A 27 9.71 -19.09 -8.70
N VAL A 28 9.34 -18.00 -8.06
CA VAL A 28 9.22 -16.67 -8.69
C VAL A 28 10.56 -15.96 -8.63
N VAL A 29 11.22 -15.83 -9.76
CA VAL A 29 12.42 -15.00 -9.93
C VAL A 29 12.01 -13.76 -10.71
N GLY A 30 12.27 -12.55 -10.18
CA GLY A 30 11.76 -11.27 -10.64
C GLY A 30 11.42 -11.18 -12.13
N TYR A 31 10.15 -10.87 -12.43
CA TYR A 31 9.55 -10.78 -13.78
C TYR A 31 9.39 -12.07 -14.59
N GLY A 32 8.69 -13.05 -14.06
CA GLY A 32 8.20 -14.19 -14.82
C GLY A 32 8.17 -15.47 -13.99
N VAL A 33 7.14 -16.25 -14.17
CA VAL A 33 7.01 -17.57 -13.56
C VAL A 33 7.80 -18.56 -14.39
N GLN A 34 8.93 -19.07 -13.88
CA GLN A 34 9.69 -20.14 -14.51
C GLN A 34 9.58 -21.44 -13.71
N LYS A 35 9.47 -22.56 -14.41
CA LYS A 35 9.46 -23.89 -13.77
C LYS A 35 10.84 -24.21 -13.20
N LYS A 36 10.90 -24.84 -12.03
CA LYS A 36 12.11 -25.19 -11.27
C LYS A 36 13.23 -25.90 -12.07
N LYS A 37 12.91 -26.50 -13.20
CA LYS A 37 13.88 -27.18 -14.09
C LYS A 37 14.72 -26.26 -14.97
N SER A 38 14.42 -24.95 -15.02
CA SER A 38 15.12 -23.99 -15.88
C SER A 38 15.98 -22.97 -15.12
N VAL A 39 16.12 -23.10 -13.80
CA VAL A 39 16.98 -22.24 -12.98
C VAL A 39 18.26 -23.00 -12.65
N THR A 40 19.30 -22.81 -13.45
CA THR A 40 20.65 -23.29 -13.16
C THR A 40 21.35 -22.28 -12.24
N GLY A 41 21.17 -22.43 -10.96
CA GLY A 41 21.87 -21.68 -9.93
C GLY A 41 21.26 -22.03 -8.59
N SER A 42 21.89 -23.02 -7.94
CA SER A 42 21.73 -23.47 -6.54
C SER A 42 20.47 -23.01 -5.77
N VAL A 43 19.36 -23.71 -5.98
CA VAL A 43 18.34 -23.90 -4.94
C VAL A 43 18.48 -25.36 -4.47
N SER A 44 19.18 -25.59 -3.38
CA SER A 44 19.25 -26.90 -2.75
C SER A 44 18.03 -27.10 -1.88
N LYS A 45 17.23 -28.12 -2.20
CA LYS A 45 16.19 -28.66 -1.32
C LYS A 45 16.85 -29.66 -0.37
N ILE A 46 16.65 -29.44 0.92
CA ILE A 46 17.00 -30.46 1.94
C ILE A 46 15.76 -31.35 2.07
N ASP A 47 15.81 -32.53 1.46
CA ASP A 47 14.88 -33.62 1.78
C ASP A 47 15.43 -34.38 2.98
N SER A 48 14.68 -34.36 4.08
CA SER A 48 14.96 -35.19 5.26
C SER A 48 14.19 -36.51 5.09
N ASP A 49 14.76 -37.47 4.40
CA ASP A 49 14.35 -38.86 4.58
C ASP A 49 15.56 -39.67 5.04
N ALA A 50 15.41 -40.23 6.23
CA ALA A 50 16.36 -41.16 6.80
C ALA A 50 16.21 -42.53 6.09
N ASP A 51 17.34 -43.19 5.93
CA ASP A 51 17.55 -44.58 5.50
C ASP A 51 17.60 -44.82 3.99
N GLY A 52 18.83 -44.84 3.47
CA GLY A 52 19.19 -45.36 2.15
C GLY A 52 20.65 -45.10 1.80
N GLU A 53 21.41 -46.14 1.44
CA GLU A 53 22.80 -46.09 0.99
C GLU A 53 23.02 -45.06 -0.12
N PRO A 54 24.21 -44.44 -0.24
CA PRO A 54 24.48 -43.47 -1.29
C PRO A 54 24.53 -44.12 -2.66
N ASP A 55 23.53 -43.86 -3.46
CA ASP A 55 23.55 -44.15 -4.88
C ASP A 55 24.73 -43.43 -5.54
N LYS A 56 25.60 -44.20 -6.16
CA LYS A 56 26.61 -43.67 -7.08
C LYS A 56 25.89 -43.07 -8.28
N LEU A 57 25.77 -41.78 -8.32
CA LEU A 57 25.41 -41.05 -9.54
C LEU A 57 26.63 -41.13 -10.49
N ASP A 58 26.44 -41.84 -11.57
CA ASP A 58 27.34 -41.83 -12.70
C ASP A 58 27.47 -40.39 -13.26
N GLU A 59 28.64 -39.80 -13.04
CA GLU A 59 29.07 -38.58 -13.71
C GLU A 59 29.44 -38.90 -15.17
N GLU A 60 28.47 -38.98 -16.07
CA GLU A 60 28.67 -38.72 -17.50
C GLU A 60 28.12 -37.35 -17.89
N GLU A 61 28.73 -36.29 -17.40
CA GLU A 61 28.66 -34.99 -18.08
C GLU A 61 29.75 -34.98 -19.16
N THR A 62 29.28 -34.98 -20.40
CA THR A 62 30.11 -34.70 -21.58
C THR A 62 30.79 -33.35 -21.43
N SER A 63 32.01 -33.34 -20.90
CA SER A 63 32.90 -32.22 -20.94
C SER A 63 33.29 -31.91 -22.39
N GLN A 64 32.66 -30.92 -23.01
CA GLN A 64 33.25 -30.29 -24.18
C GLN A 64 34.58 -29.64 -23.75
N GLN A 65 35.69 -30.29 -24.08
CA GLN A 65 37.04 -29.84 -23.87
C GLN A 65 37.34 -28.51 -24.58
N SER A 66 37.27 -27.39 -23.85
CA SER A 66 38.18 -26.29 -24.14
C SER A 66 39.46 -26.57 -23.35
N GLY A 67 40.52 -27.09 -24.02
CA GLY A 67 41.71 -27.71 -23.48
C GLY A 67 42.14 -27.27 -22.09
N ASP A 68 42.26 -28.25 -21.19
CA ASP A 68 43.03 -28.31 -19.94
C ASP A 68 42.79 -27.30 -18.79
N VAL A 69 41.75 -26.43 -18.82
CA VAL A 69 41.48 -25.51 -17.69
C VAL A 69 40.25 -25.96 -16.94
N LYS A 70 40.38 -26.24 -15.65
CA LYS A 70 39.22 -26.44 -14.77
C LYS A 70 38.52 -25.11 -14.51
N ILE A 71 37.29 -24.99 -14.99
CA ILE A 71 36.41 -23.81 -14.80
C ILE A 71 35.67 -23.96 -13.49
N ARG A 72 35.77 -22.96 -12.62
CA ARG A 72 35.07 -22.90 -11.34
C ARG A 72 33.61 -22.39 -11.58
N LYS A 73 32.63 -23.11 -11.01
CA LYS A 73 31.21 -22.85 -11.16
C LYS A 73 30.44 -22.84 -9.84
N ASN A 74 30.95 -23.56 -8.82
CA ASN A 74 30.27 -23.64 -7.52
C ASN A 74 30.82 -22.58 -6.57
N PHE A 75 30.06 -21.48 -6.40
CA PHE A 75 30.42 -20.37 -5.52
C PHE A 75 29.49 -20.28 -4.29
N ASN A 76 28.96 -21.39 -3.82
CA ASN A 76 28.12 -21.39 -2.61
C ASN A 76 28.87 -20.76 -1.44
N GLU A 77 28.26 -19.77 -0.78
CA GLU A 77 28.85 -19.07 0.37
C GLU A 77 28.94 -19.97 1.61
N THR A 78 28.08 -20.97 1.71
CA THR A 78 28.08 -21.97 2.79
C THR A 78 28.57 -23.28 2.24
N ALA A 79 29.77 -23.74 2.70
CA ALA A 79 30.32 -25.00 2.31
C ALA A 79 29.53 -26.18 2.91
N PHE A 80 29.06 -26.03 4.15
CA PHE A 80 28.17 -26.96 4.83
C PHE A 80 27.47 -26.32 6.01
N PHE A 81 26.35 -26.91 6.38
CA PHE A 81 25.62 -26.61 7.63
C PHE A 81 25.09 -27.94 8.20
N LEU A 82 25.72 -28.42 9.27
CA LEU A 82 25.44 -29.73 9.91
C LEU A 82 24.97 -29.47 11.34
N PRO A 83 23.64 -29.21 11.58
CA PRO A 83 23.13 -28.84 12.89
C PRO A 83 22.94 -30.02 13.85
N ASP A 84 22.90 -31.28 13.35
CA ASP A 84 22.50 -32.46 14.13
C ASP A 84 23.67 -33.45 14.40
N LEU A 85 24.91 -32.95 14.36
CA LEU A 85 26.09 -33.79 14.67
C LEU A 85 26.12 -34.19 16.14
N ARG A 86 26.49 -35.42 16.41
CA ARG A 86 26.66 -35.94 17.77
C ARG A 86 28.03 -36.56 17.94
N THR A 87 28.64 -36.35 19.10
CA THR A 87 29.91 -36.93 19.45
C THR A 87 29.75 -38.44 19.68
N ASP A 88 30.77 -39.21 19.37
CA ASP A 88 30.92 -40.61 19.74
C ASP A 88 31.20 -40.74 21.26
N SER A 89 31.45 -41.99 21.73
CA SER A 89 31.79 -42.29 23.13
C SER A 89 33.11 -41.68 23.60
N THR A 90 33.98 -41.26 22.69
CA THR A 90 35.27 -40.57 22.99
C THR A 90 35.18 -39.08 22.95
N GLY A 91 34.01 -38.51 22.57
CA GLY A 91 33.79 -37.06 22.38
C GLY A 91 34.24 -36.56 20.99
N ALA A 92 34.58 -37.47 20.06
CA ALA A 92 34.98 -37.11 18.72
C ALA A 92 33.80 -37.04 17.72
N ILE A 93 33.95 -36.24 16.67
CA ILE A 93 33.05 -36.17 15.53
C ILE A 93 33.89 -36.19 14.27
N GLU A 94 33.54 -37.06 13.32
CA GLU A 94 34.12 -37.11 11.98
C GLU A 94 33.02 -36.85 10.96
N PHE A 95 33.28 -35.97 10.01
CA PHE A 95 32.39 -35.64 8.88
C PHE A 95 33.22 -35.25 7.66
N SER A 96 32.64 -35.43 6.48
CA SER A 96 33.22 -35.01 5.21
C SER A 96 32.29 -34.06 4.46
N PHE A 97 32.83 -33.19 3.64
CA PHE A 97 32.06 -32.28 2.79
C PHE A 97 32.89 -31.94 1.54
N THR A 98 32.20 -31.49 0.49
CA THR A 98 32.85 -30.97 -0.72
C THR A 98 32.99 -29.45 -0.58
N MET A 99 34.23 -28.95 -0.70
CA MET A 99 34.52 -27.52 -0.66
C MET A 99 33.99 -26.84 -1.93
N PRO A 100 33.23 -25.76 -1.85
CA PRO A 100 32.91 -24.91 -3.00
C PRO A 100 34.18 -24.35 -3.65
N GLU A 101 34.09 -23.94 -4.92
CA GLU A 101 35.25 -23.57 -5.74
C GLU A 101 35.64 -22.09 -5.60
N ALA A 102 35.01 -21.34 -4.69
CA ALA A 102 35.37 -19.96 -4.41
C ALA A 102 36.81 -19.88 -3.84
N LEU A 103 37.63 -19.00 -4.42
CA LEU A 103 38.99 -18.70 -3.92
C LEU A 103 38.90 -17.56 -2.90
N THR A 104 38.71 -17.94 -1.64
CA THR A 104 38.39 -17.02 -0.56
C THR A 104 38.89 -17.54 0.78
N LYS A 105 38.61 -16.76 1.83
CA LYS A 105 38.86 -17.10 3.22
C LYS A 105 37.61 -17.65 3.85
N TRP A 106 37.60 -18.91 4.15
CA TRP A 106 36.48 -19.63 4.77
C TRP A 106 36.57 -19.54 6.28
N LYS A 107 35.44 -19.31 6.92
CA LYS A 107 35.30 -19.29 8.37
C LYS A 107 34.56 -20.55 8.83
N PHE A 108 35.29 -21.48 9.41
CA PHE A 108 34.72 -22.63 10.08
C PHE A 108 34.26 -22.21 11.48
N MET A 109 33.03 -22.55 11.79
CA MET A 109 32.41 -22.28 13.09
C MET A 109 31.79 -23.55 13.63
N ALA A 110 32.11 -23.90 14.88
CA ALA A 110 31.49 -25.00 15.59
C ALA A 110 30.89 -24.52 16.90
N LEU A 111 29.67 -24.99 17.20
CA LEU A 111 29.01 -24.85 18.47
C LEU A 111 28.74 -26.22 19.07
N ALA A 112 29.31 -26.50 20.23
CA ALA A 112 29.02 -27.68 21.00
C ALA A 112 28.19 -27.34 22.22
N HIS A 113 27.26 -28.21 22.61
CA HIS A 113 26.51 -28.07 23.85
C HIS A 113 26.20 -29.42 24.45
N THR A 114 26.09 -29.45 25.77
CA THR A 114 25.63 -30.58 26.53
C THR A 114 24.12 -30.54 26.81
N LYS A 115 23.53 -31.61 27.32
CA LYS A 115 22.10 -31.64 27.67
C LYS A 115 21.74 -30.66 28.80
N ASP A 116 22.69 -30.35 29.67
CA ASP A 116 22.58 -29.38 30.79
C ASP A 116 22.93 -27.95 30.38
N ALA A 117 22.95 -27.65 29.04
CA ALA A 117 23.18 -26.34 28.46
C ALA A 117 24.55 -25.70 28.73
N SER A 118 25.59 -26.51 28.93
CA SER A 118 26.98 -26.04 28.87
C SER A 118 27.39 -25.87 27.39
N PHE A 119 27.99 -24.74 27.02
CA PHE A 119 28.31 -24.38 25.63
C PHE A 119 29.81 -24.23 25.41
N GLY A 120 30.28 -24.68 24.27
CA GLY A 120 31.63 -24.42 23.76
C GLY A 120 31.55 -23.93 22.32
N THR A 121 32.38 -23.01 21.92
CA THR A 121 32.49 -22.54 20.53
C THR A 121 33.91 -22.64 20.03
N SER A 122 34.10 -22.98 18.75
CA SER A 122 35.39 -22.93 18.09
C SER A 122 35.25 -22.25 16.74
N THR A 123 36.24 -21.45 16.39
CA THR A 123 36.32 -20.81 15.07
C THR A 123 37.71 -21.02 14.51
N LYS A 124 37.80 -21.44 13.23
CA LYS A 124 39.04 -21.53 12.45
C LYS A 124 38.84 -20.87 11.08
N GLU A 125 39.94 -20.42 10.50
CA GLU A 125 39.98 -19.85 9.17
C GLU A 125 40.84 -20.73 8.25
N ILE A 126 40.37 -20.92 7.00
CA ILE A 126 41.02 -21.68 5.96
C ILE A 126 40.97 -20.82 4.69
N VAL A 127 42.08 -20.73 3.98
CA VAL A 127 42.17 -20.01 2.72
C VAL A 127 42.26 -20.98 1.58
N THR A 128 41.38 -20.82 0.57
CA THR A 128 41.49 -21.48 -0.72
C THR A 128 42.04 -20.51 -1.74
N GLN A 129 43.13 -20.86 -2.41
CA GLN A 129 43.79 -19.98 -3.39
C GLN A 129 44.52 -20.80 -4.45
N LYS A 130 44.81 -20.20 -5.60
CA LYS A 130 45.71 -20.72 -6.65
C LYS A 130 46.81 -19.70 -6.85
N GLU A 131 47.93 -20.13 -7.46
CA GLU A 131 49.03 -19.24 -7.81
C GLU A 131 48.64 -18.23 -8.88
N LEU A 132 47.88 -18.64 -9.89
CA LEU A 132 47.18 -17.78 -10.84
C LEU A 132 45.70 -17.82 -10.57
N MET A 133 45.08 -16.65 -10.38
CA MET A 133 43.65 -16.52 -10.16
C MET A 133 43.00 -15.46 -11.06
N VAL A 134 41.79 -15.75 -11.55
CA VAL A 134 40.89 -14.77 -12.10
C VAL A 134 39.89 -14.34 -11.01
N GLN A 135 39.70 -13.05 -10.86
CA GLN A 135 38.74 -12.46 -9.92
C GLN A 135 37.85 -11.47 -10.68
N PRO A 136 36.80 -11.98 -11.34
CA PRO A 136 35.84 -11.13 -12.03
C PRO A 136 35.06 -10.24 -11.06
N ASN A 137 34.63 -9.09 -11.55
CA ASN A 137 33.73 -8.17 -10.83
C ASN A 137 32.51 -7.87 -11.72
N PRO A 138 31.56 -8.80 -11.92
CA PRO A 138 30.37 -8.55 -12.68
C PRO A 138 29.39 -7.66 -11.89
N PRO A 139 28.53 -6.88 -12.57
CA PRO A 139 27.41 -6.23 -11.91
C PRO A 139 26.34 -7.26 -11.51
N ARG A 140 25.37 -6.88 -10.68
CA ARG A 140 24.29 -7.79 -10.28
C ARG A 140 23.33 -8.12 -11.42
N PHE A 141 23.23 -7.26 -12.41
CA PHE A 141 22.43 -7.40 -13.62
C PHE A 141 22.96 -6.47 -14.69
N VAL A 142 22.54 -6.63 -15.94
CA VAL A 142 22.70 -5.66 -17.02
C VAL A 142 21.34 -5.38 -17.67
N ARG A 143 21.23 -4.26 -18.41
CA ARG A 143 20.04 -3.93 -19.19
C ARG A 143 20.33 -3.93 -20.68
N GLN A 144 19.34 -4.28 -21.47
CA GLN A 144 19.37 -4.10 -22.91
C GLN A 144 19.74 -2.65 -23.25
N GLY A 145 20.66 -2.48 -24.19
CA GLY A 145 21.18 -1.17 -24.60
C GLY A 145 22.26 -0.60 -23.68
N ASP A 146 22.62 -1.27 -22.58
CA ASP A 146 23.80 -0.89 -21.77
C ASP A 146 25.09 -1.21 -22.53
N LYS A 147 26.10 -0.36 -22.31
CA LYS A 147 27.49 -0.62 -22.69
C LYS A 147 28.31 -0.70 -21.42
N ILE A 148 29.06 -1.78 -21.25
CA ILE A 148 29.79 -2.04 -20.01
C ILE A 148 31.15 -2.66 -20.28
N ASP A 149 32.15 -2.28 -19.49
CA ASP A 149 33.37 -3.04 -19.36
C ASP A 149 33.22 -4.12 -18.29
N LEU A 150 33.19 -5.39 -18.68
CA LEU A 150 33.30 -6.50 -17.72
C LEU A 150 34.74 -6.59 -17.23
N ASN A 151 34.97 -6.31 -15.97
CA ASN A 151 36.28 -6.21 -15.38
C ASN A 151 36.67 -7.50 -14.67
N SER A 152 37.92 -7.94 -14.80
CA SER A 152 38.50 -8.99 -13.99
C SER A 152 39.90 -8.62 -13.52
N LYS A 153 40.25 -8.94 -12.29
CA LYS A 153 41.63 -8.94 -11.84
C LYS A 153 42.30 -10.28 -12.18
N ILE A 154 43.51 -10.22 -12.72
CA ILE A 154 44.38 -11.36 -12.85
C ILE A 154 45.39 -11.26 -11.72
N VAL A 155 45.38 -12.21 -10.80
CA VAL A 155 46.25 -12.20 -9.59
C VAL A 155 47.29 -13.27 -9.69
N ASN A 156 48.55 -12.84 -9.45
CA ASN A 156 49.73 -13.72 -9.39
C ASN A 156 50.21 -13.80 -7.93
N LEU A 157 50.01 -14.96 -7.29
CA LEU A 157 50.50 -15.24 -5.93
C LEU A 157 51.82 -16.03 -5.90
N SER A 158 52.41 -16.28 -7.06
CA SER A 158 53.71 -16.93 -7.12
C SER A 158 54.86 -15.95 -6.82
N ASP A 159 56.05 -16.50 -6.73
CA ASP A 159 57.33 -15.78 -6.55
C ASP A 159 57.96 -15.26 -7.83
N LYS A 160 57.35 -15.43 -9.00
CA LYS A 160 57.84 -15.05 -10.33
C LYS A 160 56.76 -14.24 -11.08
N GLU A 161 57.28 -13.41 -12.02
CA GLU A 161 56.41 -12.74 -13.00
C GLU A 161 55.73 -13.77 -13.90
N MET A 162 54.46 -13.55 -14.20
CA MET A 162 53.65 -14.36 -15.09
C MET A 162 53.18 -13.56 -16.29
N THR A 163 53.47 -14.06 -17.49
CA THR A 163 52.94 -13.53 -18.77
C THR A 163 52.04 -14.60 -19.37
N GLY A 164 50.87 -14.21 -19.81
CA GLY A 164 49.91 -15.16 -20.33
C GLY A 164 48.78 -14.51 -21.13
N THR A 165 47.72 -15.26 -21.34
CA THR A 165 46.52 -14.81 -22.05
C THR A 165 45.29 -14.96 -21.15
N VAL A 166 44.39 -14.03 -21.30
CA VAL A 166 43.07 -14.07 -20.66
C VAL A 166 41.97 -13.91 -21.72
N SER A 167 40.89 -14.69 -21.61
CA SER A 167 39.79 -14.67 -22.57
C SER A 167 38.44 -14.57 -21.87
N LEU A 168 37.53 -13.83 -22.50
CA LEU A 168 36.11 -13.78 -22.18
C LEU A 168 35.35 -14.62 -23.21
N GLN A 169 34.41 -15.43 -22.75
CA GLN A 169 33.47 -16.18 -23.57
C GLN A 169 32.07 -15.90 -23.05
N LEU A 170 31.12 -15.68 -23.95
CA LEU A 170 29.71 -15.35 -23.61
C LEU A 170 28.78 -16.40 -24.20
N PHE A 171 27.86 -16.91 -23.40
CA PHE A 171 26.88 -17.91 -23.81
C PHE A 171 25.47 -17.50 -23.39
N ASP A 172 24.49 -17.92 -24.18
CA ASP A 172 23.11 -17.88 -23.76
C ASP A 172 22.86 -18.97 -22.70
N ALA A 173 22.34 -18.58 -21.51
CA ALA A 173 22.14 -19.51 -20.39
C ALA A 173 21.09 -20.60 -20.67
N THR A 174 20.21 -20.40 -21.64
CA THR A 174 19.13 -21.34 -21.99
C THR A 174 19.55 -22.34 -23.03
N THR A 175 20.29 -21.91 -24.05
CA THR A 175 20.71 -22.75 -25.20
C THR A 175 22.15 -23.23 -25.10
N ASN A 176 22.96 -22.60 -24.24
CA ASN A 176 24.38 -22.77 -24.13
C ASN A 176 25.16 -22.49 -25.44
N GLU A 177 24.57 -21.72 -26.36
CA GLU A 177 25.22 -21.31 -27.59
C GLU A 177 26.08 -20.06 -27.37
N PRO A 178 27.24 -19.94 -28.07
CA PRO A 178 28.09 -18.76 -27.99
C PRO A 178 27.37 -17.52 -28.55
N VAL A 179 27.44 -16.40 -27.81
CA VAL A 179 26.76 -15.13 -28.19
C VAL A 179 27.71 -13.93 -28.27
N ASP A 180 29.02 -14.15 -28.22
CA ASP A 180 30.05 -13.09 -28.24
C ASP A 180 29.81 -12.03 -29.32
N GLY A 181 29.46 -12.47 -30.53
CA GLY A 181 29.17 -11.60 -31.68
C GLY A 181 27.95 -10.70 -31.46
N GLN A 182 26.90 -11.24 -30.79
CA GLN A 182 25.70 -10.46 -30.50
C GLN A 182 25.96 -9.35 -29.47
N PHE A 183 26.87 -9.60 -28.51
CA PHE A 183 27.29 -8.66 -27.47
C PHE A 183 28.45 -7.77 -27.91
N ARG A 184 28.85 -7.80 -29.18
CA ARG A 184 29.95 -7.01 -29.76
C ARG A 184 31.23 -7.10 -28.92
N SER A 185 31.55 -8.31 -28.44
CA SER A 185 32.80 -8.58 -27.72
C SER A 185 33.98 -8.47 -28.70
N VAL A 186 34.51 -7.25 -28.87
CA VAL A 186 35.55 -6.95 -29.90
C VAL A 186 36.94 -7.32 -29.44
N ILE A 187 37.22 -7.45 -28.16
CA ILE A 187 38.51 -7.79 -27.58
C ILE A 187 38.33 -8.99 -26.61
N PRO A 188 37.88 -10.15 -27.10
CA PRO A 188 37.64 -11.29 -26.23
C PRO A 188 38.93 -11.95 -25.71
N ASN A 189 40.07 -11.72 -26.33
CA ASN A 189 41.35 -12.26 -25.94
C ASN A 189 42.35 -11.12 -25.72
N GLN A 190 43.06 -11.18 -24.58
CA GLN A 190 44.05 -10.16 -24.21
C GLN A 190 45.29 -10.85 -23.64
N TYR A 191 46.44 -10.19 -23.73
CA TYR A 191 47.66 -10.57 -23.04
C TYR A 191 47.76 -9.84 -21.71
N PHE A 192 48.36 -10.51 -20.71
CA PHE A 192 48.64 -9.89 -19.41
C PHE A 192 50.08 -10.21 -19.01
N THR A 193 50.69 -9.31 -18.22
CA THR A 193 51.95 -9.55 -17.52
C THR A 193 51.81 -9.04 -16.10
N VAL A 194 51.90 -9.95 -15.12
CA VAL A 194 51.69 -9.64 -13.70
C VAL A 194 52.90 -10.03 -12.88
N ALA A 195 53.55 -9.05 -12.24
CA ALA A 195 54.71 -9.30 -11.38
C ALA A 195 54.34 -10.20 -10.18
N ALA A 196 55.37 -10.80 -9.57
CA ALA A 196 55.22 -11.66 -8.38
C ALA A 196 54.43 -10.94 -7.25
N GLY A 197 53.40 -11.57 -6.72
CA GLY A 197 52.55 -11.04 -5.62
C GLY A 197 51.68 -9.84 -6.02
N GLN A 198 51.51 -9.55 -7.31
CA GLN A 198 50.75 -8.37 -7.82
C GLN A 198 49.49 -8.81 -8.56
N SER A 199 48.69 -7.84 -8.99
CA SER A 199 47.51 -8.08 -9.84
C SER A 199 47.40 -7.02 -10.93
N GLU A 200 46.82 -7.44 -12.07
CA GLU A 200 46.52 -6.56 -13.20
C GLU A 200 45.03 -6.57 -13.49
N LEU A 201 44.47 -5.41 -13.87
CA LEU A 201 43.04 -5.28 -14.24
C LEU A 201 42.91 -5.43 -15.75
N VAL A 202 42.12 -6.38 -16.19
CA VAL A 202 41.69 -6.55 -17.58
C VAL A 202 40.26 -6.15 -17.77
N LYS A 203 39.93 -5.54 -18.92
CA LYS A 203 38.61 -5.01 -19.24
C LYS A 203 38.10 -5.60 -20.55
N PHE A 204 36.89 -6.07 -20.54
CA PHE A 204 36.22 -6.64 -21.72
C PHE A 204 35.02 -5.77 -22.06
N PRO A 205 35.08 -4.83 -23.01
CA PRO A 205 33.97 -3.99 -23.44
C PRO A 205 32.95 -4.83 -24.18
N ILE A 206 31.67 -4.74 -23.75
CA ILE A 206 30.54 -5.39 -24.40
C ILE A 206 29.35 -4.42 -24.51
N GLU A 207 28.45 -4.68 -25.47
CA GLU A 207 27.17 -3.99 -25.62
C GLU A 207 26.04 -5.01 -25.47
N ILE A 208 25.05 -4.69 -24.65
CA ILE A 208 23.93 -5.60 -24.37
C ILE A 208 22.86 -5.40 -25.47
N PRO A 209 22.57 -6.43 -26.29
CA PRO A 209 21.61 -6.28 -27.39
C PRO A 209 20.17 -6.15 -26.91
N TYR A 210 19.35 -5.33 -27.60
CA TYR A 210 17.93 -5.07 -27.24
C TYR A 210 17.01 -6.30 -27.36
N GLN A 211 17.41 -7.32 -28.11
CA GLN A 211 16.57 -8.49 -28.33
C GLN A 211 16.97 -9.71 -27.49
N PHE A 212 17.98 -9.58 -26.63
CA PHE A 212 18.42 -10.66 -25.78
C PHE A 212 17.61 -10.68 -24.47
N ASN A 213 16.80 -11.71 -24.27
CA ASN A 213 15.85 -11.83 -23.13
C ASN A 213 16.19 -12.94 -22.14
N ASN A 214 17.31 -13.67 -22.35
CA ASN A 214 17.77 -14.74 -21.49
C ASN A 214 18.82 -14.24 -20.51
N ALA A 215 19.23 -15.05 -19.54
CA ALA A 215 20.41 -14.75 -18.75
C ALA A 215 21.67 -14.95 -19.60
N LEU A 216 22.68 -14.14 -19.35
CA LEU A 216 24.00 -14.24 -20.01
C LEU A 216 24.93 -15.03 -19.12
N VAL A 217 25.50 -16.14 -19.63
CA VAL A 217 26.62 -16.83 -18.99
C VAL A 217 27.91 -16.19 -19.50
N TRP A 218 28.73 -15.71 -18.58
CA TRP A 218 30.09 -15.25 -18.87
C TRP A 218 31.10 -16.21 -18.28
N ARG A 219 32.21 -16.41 -19.01
CA ARG A 219 33.31 -17.27 -18.63
C ARG A 219 34.64 -16.55 -18.90
N ILE A 220 35.45 -16.36 -17.86
CA ILE A 220 36.76 -15.72 -17.98
C ILE A 220 37.82 -16.76 -17.67
N ILE A 221 38.77 -16.95 -18.57
CA ILE A 221 39.83 -17.97 -18.49
C ILE A 221 41.18 -17.29 -18.62
N ALA A 222 42.09 -17.51 -17.67
CA ALA A 222 43.47 -17.07 -17.75
C ALA A 222 44.42 -18.27 -17.81
N LYS A 223 45.48 -18.16 -18.63
CA LYS A 223 46.57 -19.16 -18.80
C LYS A 223 47.91 -18.48 -18.83
N ALA A 224 48.89 -18.98 -18.06
CA ALA A 224 50.29 -18.55 -18.05
C ALA A 224 51.23 -19.76 -17.83
N GLY A 225 51.81 -20.26 -18.88
CA GLY A 225 52.62 -21.52 -18.82
C GLY A 225 51.76 -22.70 -18.30
N ASN A 226 52.17 -23.27 -17.17
CA ASN A 226 51.47 -24.38 -16.53
C ASN A 226 50.38 -23.92 -15.56
N TYR A 227 50.20 -22.65 -15.36
CA TYR A 227 49.18 -22.11 -14.47
C TYR A 227 47.91 -21.71 -15.24
N SER A 228 46.79 -22.07 -14.69
CA SER A 228 45.51 -21.71 -15.29
C SER A 228 44.41 -21.59 -14.23
N ASP A 229 43.47 -20.67 -14.49
CA ASP A 229 42.24 -20.54 -13.72
C ASP A 229 41.09 -20.06 -14.62
N GLY A 230 39.88 -20.44 -14.28
CA GLY A 230 38.68 -19.99 -14.97
C GLY A 230 37.49 -19.88 -14.02
N GLU A 231 36.65 -18.89 -14.30
CA GLU A 231 35.40 -18.66 -13.55
C GLU A 231 34.26 -18.47 -14.52
N GLU A 232 33.13 -19.11 -14.23
CA GLU A 232 31.91 -19.02 -15.00
C GLU A 232 30.75 -18.73 -14.07
N ASN A 233 29.91 -17.77 -14.45
CA ASN A 233 28.65 -17.48 -13.72
C ASN A 233 27.59 -16.88 -14.67
N ALA A 234 26.35 -16.86 -14.22
CA ALA A 234 25.25 -16.28 -14.96
C ALA A 234 24.95 -14.83 -14.50
N LEU A 235 24.58 -13.97 -15.46
CA LEU A 235 24.28 -12.57 -15.28
C LEU A 235 22.87 -12.30 -15.83
N PRO A 236 21.90 -11.83 -15.01
CA PRO A 236 20.58 -11.48 -15.48
C PRO A 236 20.62 -10.31 -16.48
N VAL A 237 19.94 -10.46 -17.61
CA VAL A 237 19.74 -9.38 -18.59
C VAL A 237 18.31 -8.87 -18.48
N LEU A 238 18.16 -7.63 -18.02
CA LEU A 238 16.85 -6.99 -17.87
C LEU A 238 16.49 -6.22 -19.15
N THR A 239 15.20 -6.20 -19.45
CA THR A 239 14.72 -5.40 -20.59
C THR A 239 14.92 -3.91 -20.33
N ASN A 240 15.26 -3.14 -21.36
CA ASN A 240 15.27 -1.67 -21.32
C ASN A 240 13.88 -1.10 -21.70
N ARG A 241 12.89 -1.94 -21.82
CA ARG A 241 11.53 -1.59 -22.17
C ARG A 241 10.63 -1.78 -20.96
N MET A 242 9.83 -0.77 -20.64
CA MET A 242 8.95 -0.79 -19.47
C MET A 242 7.50 -0.58 -19.89
N LEU A 243 6.58 -1.27 -19.22
CA LEU A 243 5.15 -0.96 -19.30
C LEU A 243 4.89 0.29 -18.43
N VAL A 244 4.60 1.40 -19.08
CA VAL A 244 4.26 2.68 -18.45
C VAL A 244 2.74 2.78 -18.32
N THR A 245 2.26 3.29 -17.18
CA THR A 245 0.85 3.60 -16.97
C THR A 245 0.68 5.09 -16.73
N GLU A 246 -0.05 5.75 -17.61
CA GLU A 246 -0.51 7.13 -17.44
C GLU A 246 -1.98 7.15 -17.06
N THR A 247 -2.38 8.09 -16.23
CA THR A 247 -3.75 8.15 -15.68
C THR A 247 -4.38 9.50 -15.89
N MET A 248 -5.70 9.51 -16.15
CA MET A 248 -6.52 10.70 -16.26
C MET A 248 -7.77 10.53 -15.40
N PRO A 249 -7.90 11.21 -14.25
CA PRO A 249 -9.12 11.22 -13.45
C PRO A 249 -10.26 11.92 -14.19
N LEU A 250 -11.48 11.36 -14.07
CA LEU A 250 -12.71 11.86 -14.69
C LEU A 250 -13.77 12.21 -13.63
N PRO A 251 -13.59 13.28 -12.82
CA PRO A 251 -14.57 13.69 -11.82
C PRO A 251 -15.76 14.39 -12.46
N MET A 252 -16.98 13.98 -12.06
CA MET A 252 -18.24 14.58 -12.50
C MET A 252 -19.08 14.98 -11.28
N ARG A 253 -19.69 16.17 -11.33
CA ARG A 253 -20.60 16.68 -10.32
C ARG A 253 -21.96 16.94 -10.92
N GLY A 254 -22.92 16.15 -10.49
CA GLY A 254 -24.27 16.21 -11.00
C GLY A 254 -24.40 15.68 -12.42
N THR A 255 -25.41 16.18 -13.14
CA THR A 255 -25.72 15.83 -14.52
C THR A 255 -25.09 16.81 -15.50
N GLY A 256 -24.84 16.38 -16.71
CA GLY A 256 -24.30 17.23 -17.76
C GLY A 256 -23.14 16.58 -18.51
N THR A 257 -22.45 17.40 -19.28
CA THR A 257 -21.31 16.96 -20.11
C THR A 257 -20.06 17.74 -19.72
N LYS A 258 -18.95 17.05 -19.58
CA LYS A 258 -17.63 17.64 -19.30
C LYS A 258 -16.57 17.04 -20.23
N ASN A 259 -15.68 17.91 -20.70
CA ASN A 259 -14.56 17.55 -21.57
C ASN A 259 -13.27 17.46 -20.77
N PHE A 260 -12.44 16.49 -21.11
CA PHE A 260 -11.11 16.28 -20.55
C PHE A 260 -10.11 16.08 -21.68
N SER A 261 -8.88 16.54 -21.47
CA SER A 261 -7.77 16.38 -22.42
C SER A 261 -6.68 15.49 -21.81
N PHE A 262 -6.45 14.35 -22.39
CA PHE A 262 -5.37 13.44 -22.00
C PHE A 262 -4.15 13.69 -22.89
N ASP A 263 -3.43 14.77 -22.62
CA ASP A 263 -2.39 15.33 -23.47
C ASP A 263 -1.25 14.35 -23.78
N LYS A 264 -0.90 13.47 -22.84
CA LYS A 264 0.10 12.41 -23.04
C LYS A 264 -0.35 11.45 -24.16
N LEU A 265 -1.59 11.00 -24.14
CA LEU A 265 -2.14 10.12 -25.20
C LEU A 265 -2.29 10.87 -26.53
N LEU A 266 -2.78 12.10 -26.51
CA LEU A 266 -2.89 12.95 -27.71
C LEU A 266 -1.54 13.16 -28.41
N ASN A 267 -0.44 13.16 -27.65
CA ASN A 267 0.92 13.35 -28.16
C ASN A 267 1.70 12.03 -28.37
N SER A 268 1.07 10.88 -28.22
CA SER A 268 1.73 9.55 -28.24
C SER A 268 2.43 9.21 -29.56
N GLY A 269 1.99 9.80 -30.68
CA GLY A 269 2.62 9.58 -31.99
C GLY A 269 3.99 10.22 -32.20
N LYS A 270 4.57 10.90 -31.19
CA LYS A 270 5.87 11.53 -31.26
C LYS A 270 7.04 10.58 -30.94
N SER A 271 6.80 9.44 -30.34
CA SER A 271 7.82 8.44 -30.04
C SER A 271 7.79 7.29 -31.06
N GLU A 272 8.96 6.90 -31.54
CA GLU A 272 9.15 5.78 -32.49
C GLU A 272 9.18 4.41 -31.78
N THR A 273 9.42 4.38 -30.48
CA THR A 273 9.57 3.14 -29.68
C THR A 273 8.35 2.84 -28.84
N LEU A 274 7.40 3.78 -28.75
CA LEU A 274 6.15 3.61 -28.01
C LEU A 274 5.25 2.58 -28.69
N GLN A 275 4.82 1.61 -27.93
CA GLN A 275 3.86 0.60 -28.35
C GLN A 275 2.67 0.57 -27.40
N HIS A 276 1.48 0.92 -27.89
CA HIS A 276 0.25 0.84 -27.10
C HIS A 276 -0.01 -0.60 -26.62
N TYR A 277 -0.34 -0.75 -25.35
CA TYR A 277 -0.70 -2.03 -24.74
C TYR A 277 -2.20 -2.12 -24.46
N ALA A 278 -2.71 -1.20 -23.64
CA ALA A 278 -4.12 -1.15 -23.26
C ALA A 278 -4.57 0.28 -22.93
N LEU A 279 -5.84 0.59 -23.21
CA LEU A 279 -6.53 1.78 -22.71
C LEU A 279 -7.76 1.31 -21.93
N THR A 280 -7.72 1.51 -20.62
CA THR A 280 -8.77 1.06 -19.72
C THR A 280 -9.58 2.25 -19.23
N LEU A 281 -10.89 2.21 -19.43
CA LEU A 281 -11.86 3.11 -18.82
C LEU A 281 -12.50 2.41 -17.64
N GLU A 282 -12.43 3.02 -16.46
CA GLU A 282 -13.21 2.63 -15.27
C GLU A 282 -14.08 3.80 -14.84
N TYR A 283 -15.33 3.53 -14.46
CA TYR A 283 -16.24 4.57 -14.02
C TYR A 283 -17.24 4.06 -12.99
N THR A 284 -17.49 4.86 -11.94
CA THR A 284 -18.49 4.61 -10.91
C THR A 284 -19.56 5.69 -10.98
N SER A 285 -20.76 5.32 -11.39
CA SER A 285 -21.86 6.27 -11.59
C SER A 285 -22.60 6.63 -10.30
N ASN A 286 -22.56 5.76 -9.28
CA ASN A 286 -23.20 5.98 -7.97
C ASN A 286 -22.28 5.53 -6.80
N PRO A 287 -21.24 6.29 -6.47
CA PRO A 287 -20.31 5.95 -5.38
C PRO A 287 -20.94 6.01 -4.00
N ALA A 288 -22.13 6.50 -3.89
CA ALA A 288 -22.92 6.51 -2.67
C ALA A 288 -23.12 5.12 -2.07
N TRP A 289 -23.18 4.09 -2.90
CA TRP A 289 -23.25 2.70 -2.48
C TRP A 289 -22.01 2.24 -1.67
N TYR A 290 -20.94 3.01 -1.67
CA TYR A 290 -19.78 2.74 -0.80
C TYR A 290 -20.13 2.78 0.69
N ALA A 291 -21.16 3.57 1.10
CA ALA A 291 -21.67 3.53 2.46
C ALA A 291 -22.29 2.18 2.79
N VAL A 292 -23.05 1.59 1.85
CA VAL A 292 -23.66 0.27 2.01
C VAL A 292 -22.58 -0.83 2.04
N GLN A 293 -21.60 -0.75 1.16
CA GLN A 293 -20.48 -1.70 1.09
C GLN A 293 -19.58 -1.67 2.34
N ALA A 294 -19.61 -0.59 3.13
CA ALA A 294 -18.84 -0.48 4.37
C ALA A 294 -19.55 -1.09 5.60
N LEU A 295 -20.86 -1.31 5.53
CA LEU A 295 -21.61 -1.88 6.66
C LEU A 295 -21.11 -3.27 7.09
N PRO A 296 -20.78 -4.21 6.19
CA PRO A 296 -20.25 -5.52 6.56
C PRO A 296 -19.02 -5.46 7.46
N TYR A 297 -18.12 -4.51 7.26
CA TYR A 297 -16.96 -4.31 8.13
C TYR A 297 -17.38 -4.10 9.60
N LEU A 298 -18.43 -3.31 9.84
CA LEU A 298 -18.97 -3.08 11.18
C LEU A 298 -19.70 -4.29 11.75
N MET A 299 -20.41 -5.04 10.88
CA MET A 299 -21.20 -6.21 11.28
C MET A 299 -20.33 -7.40 11.70
N GLU A 300 -19.19 -7.60 11.03
CA GLU A 300 -18.30 -8.75 11.21
C GLU A 300 -17.05 -8.45 12.05
N TYR A 301 -16.92 -7.25 12.60
CA TYR A 301 -15.73 -6.90 13.37
C TYR A 301 -15.56 -7.87 14.55
N PRO A 302 -14.37 -8.54 14.66
CA PRO A 302 -14.26 -9.76 15.49
C PRO A 302 -14.16 -9.50 16.99
N TYR A 303 -13.90 -8.26 17.41
CA TYR A 303 -13.73 -7.92 18.82
C TYR A 303 -15.06 -7.49 19.47
N GLU A 304 -15.16 -7.60 20.80
CA GLU A 304 -16.42 -7.43 21.53
C GLU A 304 -16.31 -6.39 22.67
N CYS A 305 -15.61 -5.27 22.45
CA CYS A 305 -15.79 -4.15 23.38
C CYS A 305 -17.15 -3.47 23.16
N ALA A 306 -17.53 -2.62 24.09
CA ALA A 306 -18.85 -1.95 24.04
C ALA A 306 -19.05 -1.12 22.77
N GLU A 307 -17.99 -0.40 22.31
CA GLU A 307 -18.01 0.39 21.06
C GLU A 307 -18.28 -0.50 19.85
N GLN A 308 -17.61 -1.63 19.74
CA GLN A 308 -17.72 -2.53 18.59
C GLN A 308 -19.04 -3.31 18.59
N THR A 309 -19.52 -3.71 19.76
CA THR A 309 -20.85 -4.32 19.94
C THR A 309 -21.94 -3.34 19.56
N TRP A 310 -21.79 -2.06 19.94
CA TRP A 310 -22.68 -0.99 19.55
C TRP A 310 -22.65 -0.76 18.02
N ASN A 311 -21.49 -0.66 17.42
CA ASN A 311 -21.37 -0.43 15.97
C ASN A 311 -21.92 -1.59 15.15
N ARG A 312 -21.84 -2.82 15.66
CA ARG A 312 -22.52 -3.98 15.07
C ARG A 312 -24.04 -3.83 15.11
N TYR A 313 -24.59 -3.43 16.25
CA TYR A 313 -26.03 -3.12 16.38
C TYR A 313 -26.45 -2.01 15.42
N TYR A 314 -25.66 -0.94 15.38
CA TYR A 314 -25.88 0.24 14.57
C TYR A 314 -25.88 -0.09 13.06
N ALA A 315 -24.88 -0.82 12.60
CA ALA A 315 -24.77 -1.24 11.20
C ALA A 315 -25.92 -2.15 10.75
N ASN A 316 -26.33 -3.12 11.60
CA ASN A 316 -27.50 -3.97 11.34
C ASN A 316 -28.81 -3.18 11.27
N SER A 317 -28.94 -2.14 12.09
CA SER A 317 -30.11 -1.25 12.05
C SER A 317 -30.15 -0.44 10.74
N LEU A 318 -29.01 0.14 10.32
CA LEU A 318 -28.90 0.86 9.04
C LEU A 318 -29.15 -0.07 7.86
N ALA A 319 -28.55 -1.26 7.84
CA ALA A 319 -28.75 -2.24 6.77
C ALA A 319 -30.22 -2.67 6.64
N THR A 320 -30.90 -2.89 7.76
CA THR A 320 -32.34 -3.20 7.81
C THR A 320 -33.17 -2.04 7.27
N HIS A 321 -32.84 -0.81 7.63
CA HIS A 321 -33.52 0.40 7.13
C HIS A 321 -33.34 0.55 5.62
N ILE A 322 -32.11 0.44 5.12
CA ILE A 322 -31.77 0.55 3.70
C ILE A 322 -32.51 -0.53 2.89
N SER A 323 -32.43 -1.80 3.32
CA SER A 323 -33.03 -2.91 2.59
C SER A 323 -34.57 -2.83 2.48
N LYS A 324 -35.22 -2.10 3.38
CA LYS A 324 -36.67 -1.88 3.39
C LYS A 324 -37.09 -0.58 2.70
N SER A 325 -36.16 0.33 2.40
CA SER A 325 -36.47 1.66 1.93
C SER A 325 -36.98 1.73 0.50
N SER A 326 -36.55 0.76 -0.37
CA SER A 326 -36.98 0.71 -1.77
C SER A 326 -36.91 -0.71 -2.32
N PRO A 327 -37.94 -1.16 -3.14
CA PRO A 327 -37.87 -2.46 -3.84
C PRO A 327 -36.60 -2.59 -4.69
N ARG A 328 -36.14 -1.52 -5.29
CA ARG A 328 -34.96 -1.51 -6.16
C ARG A 328 -33.67 -1.77 -5.39
N ILE A 329 -33.57 -1.26 -4.17
CA ILE A 329 -32.43 -1.54 -3.30
C ILE A 329 -32.40 -3.03 -2.95
N LYS A 330 -33.56 -3.61 -2.69
CA LYS A 330 -33.68 -5.06 -2.48
C LYS A 330 -33.22 -5.86 -3.70
N GLU A 331 -33.58 -5.46 -4.90
CA GLU A 331 -33.11 -6.11 -6.15
C GLU A 331 -31.59 -6.08 -6.29
N VAL A 332 -30.93 -4.98 -5.88
CA VAL A 332 -29.47 -4.88 -5.87
C VAL A 332 -28.87 -5.92 -4.90
N PHE A 333 -29.43 -6.03 -3.68
CA PHE A 333 -28.96 -7.04 -2.73
C PHE A 333 -29.19 -8.47 -3.22
N ASP A 334 -30.31 -8.74 -3.90
CA ASP A 334 -30.60 -10.05 -4.47
C ASP A 334 -29.64 -10.38 -5.63
N LYS A 335 -29.28 -9.40 -6.45
CA LYS A 335 -28.23 -9.56 -7.49
C LYS A 335 -26.86 -9.85 -6.87
N TRP A 336 -26.50 -9.17 -5.79
CA TRP A 336 -25.22 -9.45 -5.08
C TRP A 336 -25.17 -10.87 -4.52
N LYS A 337 -26.30 -11.44 -4.07
CA LYS A 337 -26.38 -12.83 -3.59
C LYS A 337 -26.13 -13.86 -4.69
N ILE A 338 -26.57 -13.58 -5.91
CA ILE A 338 -26.66 -14.59 -6.98
C ILE A 338 -25.50 -14.51 -7.99
N LYS A 339 -25.07 -13.34 -8.39
CA LYS A 339 -24.19 -13.15 -9.55
C LYS A 339 -22.97 -12.25 -9.35
N ASP A 340 -22.95 -11.35 -8.41
CA ASP A 340 -22.06 -10.21 -8.48
C ASP A 340 -21.17 -10.08 -7.24
N THR A 341 -20.36 -11.11 -6.97
CA THR A 341 -19.30 -11.04 -5.96
C THR A 341 -18.25 -9.97 -6.32
N ALA A 342 -18.16 -9.57 -7.59
CA ALA A 342 -17.26 -8.53 -8.07
C ALA A 342 -17.63 -7.12 -7.55
N ALA A 343 -18.93 -6.82 -7.36
CA ALA A 343 -19.39 -5.54 -6.82
C ALA A 343 -18.87 -5.27 -5.39
N LEU A 344 -18.58 -6.32 -4.65
CA LEU A 344 -18.07 -6.26 -3.28
C LEU A 344 -16.54 -6.24 -3.22
N MET A 345 -15.85 -6.34 -4.36
CA MET A 345 -14.40 -6.32 -4.44
C MET A 345 -13.84 -4.90 -4.29
N SER A 346 -12.75 -4.74 -3.53
CA SER A 346 -11.99 -3.49 -3.52
C SER A 346 -11.38 -3.21 -4.90
N ASN A 347 -11.08 -1.95 -5.18
CA ASN A 347 -10.43 -1.56 -6.44
C ASN A 347 -9.11 -2.32 -6.67
N LEU A 348 -8.39 -2.64 -5.61
CA LEU A 348 -7.17 -3.44 -5.67
C LEU A 348 -7.43 -4.85 -6.19
N GLN A 349 -8.51 -5.49 -5.75
CA GLN A 349 -8.85 -6.85 -6.19
C GLN A 349 -9.40 -6.90 -7.61
N LYS A 350 -9.98 -5.79 -8.08
CA LYS A 350 -10.40 -5.62 -9.47
C LYS A 350 -9.22 -5.45 -10.43
N ASN A 351 -8.04 -5.09 -9.88
CA ASN A 351 -6.82 -4.88 -10.65
C ASN A 351 -5.81 -6.02 -10.39
N GLN A 352 -5.83 -7.04 -11.27
CA GLN A 352 -4.99 -8.23 -11.13
C GLN A 352 -3.49 -7.95 -11.30
N GLU A 353 -3.12 -6.92 -12.04
CA GLU A 353 -1.72 -6.53 -12.29
C GLU A 353 -1.07 -5.99 -11.01
N LEU A 354 -1.80 -5.19 -10.24
CA LEU A 354 -1.35 -4.70 -8.93
C LEU A 354 -1.23 -5.82 -7.89
N LYS A 355 -2.08 -6.83 -8.00
CA LYS A 355 -2.09 -7.97 -7.08
C LYS A 355 -0.81 -8.80 -7.15
N ALA A 356 -0.24 -8.97 -8.33
CA ALA A 356 1.02 -9.70 -8.52
C ALA A 356 2.19 -8.96 -7.84
N VAL A 357 2.32 -7.65 -8.06
CA VAL A 357 3.36 -6.81 -7.44
C VAL A 357 3.25 -6.82 -5.91
N MET A 358 2.03 -6.80 -5.37
CA MET A 358 1.81 -6.82 -3.92
C MET A 358 2.16 -8.15 -3.27
N LEU A 359 1.88 -9.27 -3.93
CA LEU A 359 2.14 -10.60 -3.38
C LEU A 359 3.64 -10.89 -3.26
N GLU A 360 4.45 -10.28 -4.12
CA GLU A 360 5.91 -10.49 -4.15
C GLU A 360 6.66 -9.64 -3.12
N GLU A 361 6.12 -8.47 -2.73
CA GLU A 361 6.92 -7.46 -2.04
C GLU A 361 6.41 -7.07 -0.63
N THR A 362 5.22 -7.52 -0.19
CA THR A 362 4.66 -7.11 1.11
C THR A 362 4.16 -8.25 1.99
N PRO A 363 4.73 -8.45 3.20
CA PRO A 363 4.27 -9.48 4.15
C PRO A 363 2.84 -9.28 4.67
N TRP A 364 2.30 -8.06 4.63
CA TRP A 364 0.95 -7.70 5.09
C TRP A 364 -0.16 -8.01 4.09
N VAL A 365 0.16 -8.29 2.85
CA VAL A 365 -0.81 -8.70 1.82
C VAL A 365 -1.41 -10.07 2.09
N LEU A 366 -0.86 -10.84 3.02
CA LEU A 366 -1.48 -12.07 3.52
C LEU A 366 -2.92 -11.85 4.04
N GLN A 367 -3.26 -10.66 4.55
CA GLN A 367 -4.64 -10.29 4.90
C GLN A 367 -5.56 -10.16 3.68
N ALA A 368 -5.04 -9.82 2.52
CA ALA A 368 -5.80 -9.74 1.26
C ALA A 368 -6.22 -11.13 0.71
N LYS A 369 -5.55 -12.22 1.09
CA LYS A 369 -5.96 -13.59 0.72
C LYS A 369 -7.28 -14.00 1.38
N ASN A 370 -7.58 -13.49 2.58
CA ASN A 370 -8.83 -13.76 3.29
C ASN A 370 -10.02 -12.94 2.77
N GLU A 371 -9.82 -11.95 1.91
CA GLU A 371 -10.90 -11.11 1.40
C GLU A 371 -11.89 -11.87 0.49
N ALA A 372 -11.45 -12.88 -0.25
CA ALA A 372 -12.35 -13.70 -1.08
C ALA A 372 -13.35 -14.54 -0.26
N GLU A 373 -12.94 -14.94 0.94
CA GLU A 373 -13.77 -15.67 1.89
C GLU A 373 -14.73 -14.71 2.65
N GLN A 374 -14.25 -13.54 3.02
CA GLN A 374 -15.04 -12.46 3.62
C GLN A 374 -16.21 -12.03 2.70
N LYS A 375 -16.03 -12.09 1.39
CA LYS A 375 -17.02 -11.69 0.38
C LYS A 375 -18.17 -12.66 0.21
N ARG A 376 -17.92 -13.96 0.28
CA ARG A 376 -18.99 -14.95 0.30
C ARG A 376 -19.92 -14.75 1.50
N ASN A 377 -19.37 -14.25 2.60
CA ASN A 377 -20.11 -13.95 3.83
C ASN A 377 -20.89 -12.62 3.76
N ILE A 378 -20.40 -11.64 2.99
CA ILE A 378 -21.05 -10.33 2.86
C ILE A 378 -22.46 -10.45 2.26
N ALA A 379 -22.64 -11.24 1.21
CA ALA A 379 -23.97 -11.47 0.61
C ALA A 379 -24.96 -12.13 1.59
N LEU A 380 -24.44 -12.90 2.55
CA LEU A 380 -25.23 -13.53 3.61
C LEU A 380 -25.59 -12.55 4.75
N LEU A 381 -24.88 -11.43 4.90
CA LEU A 381 -25.14 -10.44 5.97
C LEU A 381 -26.40 -9.61 5.73
N PHE A 382 -26.81 -9.46 4.48
CA PHE A 382 -28.07 -8.78 4.14
C PHE A 382 -29.29 -9.73 4.20
N ASP A 383 -29.15 -10.90 4.80
CA ASP A 383 -30.27 -11.76 5.15
C ASP A 383 -31.03 -11.14 6.32
N MET A 384 -32.35 -10.88 6.09
CA MET A 384 -33.21 -10.21 7.07
C MET A 384 -33.34 -10.98 8.38
N ILE A 385 -33.28 -12.32 8.33
CA ILE A 385 -33.38 -13.19 9.52
C ILE A 385 -32.09 -13.03 10.34
N LYS A 386 -30.94 -13.17 9.71
CA LYS A 386 -29.65 -12.98 10.37
C LYS A 386 -29.48 -11.59 10.97
N MET A 387 -29.88 -10.53 10.23
CA MET A 387 -29.83 -9.16 10.76
C MET A 387 -30.69 -8.99 12.01
N SER A 388 -31.90 -9.59 12.02
CA SER A 388 -32.78 -9.55 13.19
C SER A 388 -32.21 -10.30 14.40
N GLU A 389 -31.61 -11.48 14.17
CA GLU A 389 -30.90 -12.23 15.21
C GLU A 389 -29.72 -11.48 15.78
N GLN A 390 -28.89 -10.90 14.91
CA GLN A 390 -27.74 -10.10 15.32
C GLN A 390 -28.12 -8.84 16.10
N LEU A 391 -29.21 -8.16 15.74
CA LEU A 391 -29.75 -7.05 16.51
C LEU A 391 -30.15 -7.51 17.95
N ASN A 392 -30.81 -8.62 18.07
CA ASN A 392 -31.22 -9.17 19.37
C ASN A 392 -30.00 -9.58 20.23
N ASN A 393 -29.03 -10.26 19.62
CA ASN A 393 -27.82 -10.71 20.30
C ASN A 393 -26.94 -9.50 20.72
N SER A 394 -26.77 -8.51 19.84
CA SER A 394 -26.01 -7.29 20.16
C SER A 394 -26.70 -6.49 21.27
N TYR A 395 -28.04 -6.38 21.24
CA TYR A 395 -28.78 -5.74 22.31
C TYR A 395 -28.60 -6.45 23.67
N ALA A 396 -28.71 -7.78 23.69
CA ALA A 396 -28.50 -8.53 24.91
C ALA A 396 -27.10 -8.30 25.53
N LYS A 397 -26.05 -8.29 24.70
CA LYS A 397 -24.68 -7.97 25.13
C LYS A 397 -24.56 -6.53 25.64
N LEU A 398 -25.14 -5.55 24.92
CA LEU A 398 -25.16 -4.16 25.35
C LEU A 398 -25.86 -3.98 26.69
N LYS A 399 -26.96 -4.70 26.91
CA LYS A 399 -27.68 -4.62 28.18
C LYS A 399 -26.82 -5.16 29.35
N GLN A 400 -26.03 -6.21 29.12
CA GLN A 400 -25.08 -6.71 30.12
C GLN A 400 -23.93 -5.73 30.43
N MET A 401 -23.58 -4.87 29.46
CA MET A 401 -22.53 -3.84 29.61
C MET A 401 -23.09 -2.52 30.20
N GLN A 402 -24.38 -2.42 30.45
CA GLN A 402 -25.00 -1.26 31.10
C GLN A 402 -25.05 -1.48 32.62
N SER A 403 -24.35 -0.63 33.36
CA SER A 403 -24.31 -0.64 34.83
C SER A 403 -25.70 -0.28 35.41
N SER A 404 -25.93 -0.63 36.67
CA SER A 404 -27.20 -0.34 37.38
C SER A 404 -27.49 1.16 37.49
N ASN A 405 -26.46 2.01 37.47
CA ASN A 405 -26.57 3.47 37.48
C ASN A 405 -26.94 4.09 36.11
N GLY A 406 -26.99 3.27 35.05
CA GLY A 406 -27.29 3.66 33.68
C GLY A 406 -26.10 3.92 32.75
N GLY A 407 -24.86 3.96 33.27
CA GLY A 407 -23.64 4.12 32.47
C GLY A 407 -23.24 2.83 31.76
N PHE A 408 -22.53 2.93 30.63
CA PHE A 408 -21.94 1.79 29.92
C PHE A 408 -20.46 1.64 30.26
N VAL A 409 -20.00 0.40 30.31
CA VAL A 409 -18.59 0.04 30.51
C VAL A 409 -17.90 -0.19 29.16
N TRP A 410 -16.57 -0.08 29.09
CA TRP A 410 -15.79 -0.47 27.89
C TRP A 410 -15.77 -1.98 27.68
N PHE A 411 -15.56 -2.71 28.78
CA PHE A 411 -15.49 -4.17 28.82
C PHE A 411 -16.31 -4.67 30.00
N THR A 412 -16.93 -5.82 29.86
CA THR A 412 -17.72 -6.45 30.93
C THR A 412 -16.92 -6.58 32.23
N GLY A 413 -17.48 -6.08 33.33
CA GLY A 413 -16.83 -6.03 34.64
C GLY A 413 -15.95 -4.81 34.91
N GLY A 414 -15.78 -3.92 33.93
CA GLY A 414 -15.08 -2.63 34.10
C GLY A 414 -15.98 -1.55 34.73
N PRO A 415 -15.41 -0.39 35.07
CA PRO A 415 -16.17 0.77 35.53
C PRO A 415 -16.99 1.38 34.39
N ASP A 416 -18.08 2.08 34.74
CA ASP A 416 -18.85 2.84 33.78
C ASP A 416 -18.05 4.02 33.21
N ASP A 417 -18.18 4.22 31.90
CA ASP A 417 -17.49 5.27 31.17
C ASP A 417 -18.48 6.26 30.58
N ARG A 418 -18.29 7.54 30.90
CA ARG A 418 -19.15 8.61 30.44
C ARG A 418 -19.10 8.82 28.93
N TYR A 419 -17.87 8.77 28.34
CA TYR A 419 -17.70 8.93 26.91
C TYR A 419 -18.40 7.83 26.12
N MET A 420 -18.21 6.57 26.53
CA MET A 420 -18.87 5.42 25.91
C MET A 420 -20.39 5.53 25.98
N THR A 421 -20.92 5.95 27.15
CA THR A 421 -22.36 6.14 27.34
C THR A 421 -22.89 7.25 26.42
N GLN A 422 -22.17 8.38 26.31
CA GLN A 422 -22.54 9.47 25.40
C GLN A 422 -22.50 9.04 23.94
N TYR A 423 -21.49 8.27 23.55
CA TYR A 423 -21.33 7.75 22.19
C TYR A 423 -22.51 6.87 21.79
N MET A 424 -22.88 5.90 22.62
CA MET A 424 -24.02 5.01 22.33
C MET A 424 -25.35 5.76 22.28
N VAL A 425 -25.58 6.65 23.24
CA VAL A 425 -26.82 7.47 23.27
C VAL A 425 -26.89 8.40 22.06
N THR A 426 -25.76 8.97 21.62
CA THR A 426 -25.69 9.74 20.37
C THR A 426 -26.07 8.86 19.16
N GLY A 427 -25.54 7.66 19.08
CA GLY A 427 -25.88 6.73 18.00
C GLY A 427 -27.36 6.31 17.99
N ILE A 428 -28.01 6.17 19.15
CA ILE A 428 -29.48 5.99 19.22
C ILE A 428 -30.18 7.23 18.66
N GLY A 429 -29.67 8.44 18.96
CA GLY A 429 -30.15 9.70 18.39
C GLY A 429 -30.06 9.75 16.87
N HIS A 430 -28.94 9.28 16.33
CA HIS A 430 -28.73 9.15 14.87
C HIS A 430 -29.74 8.19 14.23
N LEU A 431 -29.90 6.98 14.80
CA LEU A 431 -30.91 6.01 14.30
C LEU A 431 -32.32 6.57 14.37
N LYS A 432 -32.69 7.27 15.46
CA LYS A 432 -33.98 7.95 15.61
C LYS A 432 -34.18 9.00 14.51
N LYS A 433 -33.19 9.82 14.26
CA LYS A 433 -33.23 10.88 13.22
C LYS A 433 -33.41 10.31 11.82
N LEU A 434 -32.78 9.20 11.51
CA LEU A 434 -32.92 8.50 10.23
C LEU A 434 -34.19 7.64 10.11
N ASN A 435 -35.00 7.53 11.17
CA ASN A 435 -36.08 6.52 11.30
C ASN A 435 -35.58 5.09 11.04
N ALA A 436 -34.34 4.81 11.45
CA ALA A 436 -33.64 3.56 11.20
C ALA A 436 -33.61 2.61 12.40
N ILE A 437 -34.33 2.90 13.48
CA ILE A 437 -34.56 1.94 14.57
C ILE A 437 -35.44 0.82 14.02
N ALA A 438 -34.88 -0.41 14.01
CA ALA A 438 -35.56 -1.55 13.44
C ALA A 438 -36.89 -1.85 14.22
N LYS A 439 -37.91 -2.24 13.46
CA LYS A 439 -39.24 -2.55 14.03
C LYS A 439 -39.14 -3.59 15.17
N GLY A 440 -39.70 -3.28 16.33
CA GLY A 440 -39.63 -4.11 17.53
C GLY A 440 -38.39 -3.89 18.39
N GLN A 441 -37.51 -2.95 18.02
CA GLN A 441 -36.36 -2.53 18.82
C GLN A 441 -36.59 -1.21 19.56
N GLU A 442 -37.69 -0.49 19.27
CA GLU A 442 -37.96 0.86 19.82
C GLU A 442 -38.07 0.83 21.34
N GLU A 443 -38.82 -0.17 21.90
CA GLU A 443 -38.98 -0.33 23.35
C GLU A 443 -37.65 -0.69 24.02
N LYS A 444 -36.79 -1.49 23.36
CA LYS A 444 -35.49 -1.85 23.87
C LYS A 444 -34.57 -0.62 23.97
N MET A 445 -34.65 0.28 22.99
CA MET A 445 -33.86 1.54 23.02
C MET A 445 -34.39 2.47 24.11
N LYS A 446 -35.71 2.56 24.32
CA LYS A 446 -36.30 3.33 25.43
C LYS A 446 -35.84 2.82 26.80
N VAL A 447 -35.73 1.49 26.99
CA VAL A 447 -35.20 0.90 28.25
C VAL A 447 -33.74 1.33 28.50
N ILE A 448 -32.90 1.41 27.48
CA ILE A 448 -31.52 1.91 27.61
C ILE A 448 -31.54 3.41 27.96
N LEU A 449 -32.30 4.21 27.21
CA LEU A 449 -32.34 5.67 27.36
C LEU A 449 -32.90 6.10 28.73
N ALA A 450 -33.87 5.38 29.24
CA ALA A 450 -34.53 5.68 30.53
C ALA A 450 -33.54 5.73 31.71
N THR A 451 -32.41 5.03 31.63
CA THR A 451 -31.39 5.03 32.69
C THR A 451 -30.13 5.77 32.26
N ALA A 452 -29.75 5.70 30.97
CA ALA A 452 -28.52 6.34 30.46
C ALA A 452 -28.61 7.88 30.44
N ILE A 453 -29.74 8.45 30.03
CA ILE A 453 -29.95 9.92 30.02
C ILE A 453 -29.86 10.52 31.44
N PRO A 454 -30.60 10.02 32.47
CA PRO A 454 -30.44 10.50 33.82
C PRO A 454 -29.03 10.32 34.41
N TYR A 455 -28.33 9.25 34.04
CA TYR A 455 -26.91 9.08 34.40
C TYR A 455 -26.05 10.23 33.85
N LEU A 456 -26.20 10.54 32.56
CA LEU A 456 -25.44 11.61 31.91
C LEU A 456 -25.83 13.01 32.43
N ASP A 457 -27.13 13.23 32.75
CA ASP A 457 -27.58 14.48 33.37
C ASP A 457 -27.00 14.65 34.80
N ARG A 458 -26.76 13.57 35.55
CA ARG A 458 -26.02 13.63 36.83
C ARG A 458 -24.53 13.96 36.60
N LYS A 459 -23.91 13.38 35.59
CA LYS A 459 -22.50 13.64 35.28
C LYS A 459 -22.23 15.11 34.90
N ILE A 460 -23.11 15.74 34.15
CA ILE A 460 -22.98 17.17 33.85
C ILE A 460 -23.15 18.03 35.09
N LYS A 461 -24.04 17.63 36.04
CA LYS A 461 -24.16 18.29 37.33
C LYS A 461 -22.89 18.15 38.17
N GLU A 462 -22.31 16.95 38.23
CA GLU A 462 -21.02 16.71 38.91
C GLU A 462 -19.92 17.63 38.36
N ASP A 463 -19.85 17.85 37.04
CA ASP A 463 -18.89 18.78 36.43
C ASP A 463 -19.11 20.20 36.95
N TYR A 464 -20.35 20.67 36.97
CA TYR A 464 -20.67 22.01 37.45
C TYR A 464 -20.40 22.16 38.93
N ASP A 465 -20.79 21.20 39.75
CA ASP A 465 -20.51 21.21 41.21
C ASP A 465 -19.01 21.27 41.51
N ASN A 466 -18.19 20.55 40.69
CA ASN A 466 -16.74 20.61 40.78
C ASN A 466 -16.19 22.00 40.45
N LEU A 467 -16.74 22.69 39.43
CA LEU A 467 -16.33 24.08 39.16
C LEU A 467 -16.60 25.01 40.36
N ILE A 468 -17.75 24.88 41.00
CA ILE A 468 -18.10 25.63 42.19
C ILE A 468 -17.18 25.25 43.36
N LYS A 469 -16.98 23.97 43.63
CA LYS A 469 -16.13 23.45 44.71
C LYS A 469 -14.70 23.95 44.59
N TYR A 470 -14.12 23.99 43.41
CA TYR A 470 -12.77 24.46 43.16
C TYR A 470 -12.66 25.96 42.90
N LYS A 471 -13.77 26.74 43.05
CA LYS A 471 -13.83 28.19 42.86
C LYS A 471 -13.31 28.62 41.49
N THR A 472 -13.60 27.82 40.43
CA THR A 472 -13.21 28.12 39.06
C THR A 472 -13.91 29.38 38.59
N ASP A 473 -13.20 30.29 37.85
CA ASP A 473 -13.84 31.46 37.22
C ASP A 473 -14.82 30.99 36.11
N LEU A 474 -16.10 30.99 36.48
CA LEU A 474 -17.17 30.54 35.58
C LEU A 474 -17.27 31.34 34.27
N LYS A 475 -16.82 32.62 34.28
CA LYS A 475 -16.87 33.51 33.11
C LYS A 475 -15.74 33.18 32.11
N LYS A 476 -14.61 32.65 32.57
CA LYS A 476 -13.44 32.32 31.77
C LYS A 476 -13.32 30.82 31.45
N TYR A 477 -14.14 29.98 32.05
CA TYR A 477 -14.06 28.54 31.89
C TYR A 477 -14.21 28.12 30.43
N THR A 478 -13.26 27.35 29.91
CA THR A 478 -13.26 26.78 28.57
C THR A 478 -13.82 25.36 28.63
N LEU A 479 -14.82 25.10 27.81
CA LEU A 479 -15.49 23.80 27.75
C LEU A 479 -14.56 22.71 27.19
N GLY A 480 -14.54 21.58 27.87
CA GLY A 480 -13.91 20.36 27.35
C GLY A 480 -14.81 19.60 26.37
N TYR A 481 -14.16 18.69 25.65
CA TYR A 481 -14.83 17.83 24.64
C TYR A 481 -16.04 17.07 25.21
N THR A 482 -15.90 16.42 26.36
CA THR A 482 -16.95 15.57 26.97
C THR A 482 -18.22 16.35 27.29
N THR A 483 -18.09 17.60 27.74
CA THR A 483 -19.20 18.50 28.03
C THR A 483 -19.91 18.94 26.73
N ILE A 484 -19.15 19.27 25.68
CA ILE A 484 -19.72 19.67 24.37
C ILE A 484 -20.44 18.46 23.74
N GLN A 485 -19.82 17.28 23.80
CA GLN A 485 -20.44 16.03 23.32
C GLN A 485 -21.74 15.71 24.08
N TYR A 486 -21.78 15.93 25.40
CA TYR A 486 -23.02 15.79 26.16
C TYR A 486 -24.13 16.72 25.63
N LEU A 487 -23.86 17.99 25.38
CA LEU A 487 -24.86 18.93 24.87
C LEU A 487 -25.37 18.51 23.48
N TYR A 488 -24.48 18.05 22.60
CA TYR A 488 -24.84 17.52 21.29
C TYR A 488 -25.69 16.28 21.41
N MET A 489 -25.27 15.29 22.17
CA MET A 489 -26.03 14.06 22.44
C MET A 489 -27.40 14.38 23.03
N ARG A 490 -27.42 15.25 24.03
CA ARG A 490 -28.66 15.60 24.76
C ARG A 490 -29.72 16.28 23.86
N SER A 491 -29.28 17.01 22.84
CA SER A 491 -30.14 17.70 21.88
C SER A 491 -30.99 16.77 20.99
N PHE A 492 -30.69 15.48 20.90
CA PHE A 492 -31.53 14.51 20.19
C PHE A 492 -32.77 14.06 20.96
N PHE A 493 -32.84 14.35 22.29
CA PHE A 493 -33.83 13.80 23.19
C PHE A 493 -34.55 14.88 24.00
N PRO A 494 -35.23 15.87 23.36
CA PRO A 494 -35.97 16.91 24.07
C PRO A 494 -37.17 16.37 24.88
N GLU A 495 -37.69 15.21 24.50
CA GLU A 495 -38.79 14.53 25.20
C GLU A 495 -38.43 14.00 26.59
N TYR A 496 -37.12 13.77 26.86
CA TYR A 496 -36.66 13.42 28.21
C TYR A 496 -36.37 14.70 28.99
N LYS A 497 -37.20 15.05 29.98
CA LYS A 497 -37.01 16.25 30.78
C LYS A 497 -35.74 16.18 31.62
N ILE A 498 -34.95 17.28 31.62
CA ILE A 498 -33.81 17.41 32.52
C ILE A 498 -34.30 17.59 33.95
N ALA A 499 -33.79 16.81 34.90
CA ALA A 499 -34.14 16.93 36.30
C ALA A 499 -33.77 18.34 36.83
N ALA A 500 -34.62 18.91 37.69
CA ALA A 500 -34.42 20.23 38.27
C ALA A 500 -33.03 20.42 38.89
N ALA A 501 -32.51 19.37 39.54
CA ALA A 501 -31.15 19.38 40.12
C ALA A 501 -30.02 19.55 39.10
N SER A 502 -30.18 19.14 37.83
CA SER A 502 -29.18 19.25 36.76
C SER A 502 -29.41 20.43 35.82
N MET A 503 -30.56 21.11 35.94
CA MET A 503 -30.97 22.21 35.03
C MET A 503 -30.00 23.40 35.06
N THR A 504 -29.50 23.79 36.24
CA THR A 504 -28.54 24.89 36.41
C THR A 504 -27.23 24.59 35.67
N ALA A 505 -26.73 23.37 35.80
CA ALA A 505 -25.51 22.91 35.14
C ALA A 505 -25.71 22.94 33.62
N TYR A 506 -26.78 22.35 33.12
CA TYR A 506 -27.12 22.33 31.70
C TYR A 506 -27.21 23.76 31.11
N THR A 507 -27.94 24.64 31.76
CA THR A 507 -28.11 26.04 31.30
C THR A 507 -26.77 26.79 31.28
N TYR A 508 -25.94 26.60 32.31
CA TYR A 508 -24.62 27.20 32.37
C TYR A 508 -23.74 26.72 31.18
N PHE A 509 -23.56 25.41 31.02
CA PHE A 509 -22.71 24.90 29.97
C PHE A 509 -23.23 25.21 28.56
N ARG A 510 -24.55 25.18 28.34
CA ARG A 510 -25.14 25.61 27.08
C ARG A 510 -24.84 27.09 26.79
N GLY A 511 -25.00 27.98 27.77
CA GLY A 511 -24.66 29.39 27.64
C GLY A 511 -23.17 29.65 27.39
N ARG A 512 -22.28 28.81 27.95
CA ARG A 512 -20.85 28.90 27.69
C ARG A 512 -20.49 28.57 26.26
N THR A 513 -21.18 27.62 25.60
CA THR A 513 -20.92 27.30 24.17
C THR A 513 -21.15 28.52 23.27
N GLN A 514 -22.15 29.34 23.55
CA GLN A 514 -22.43 30.58 22.78
C GLN A 514 -21.27 31.58 22.82
N GLN A 515 -20.48 31.58 23.90
CA GLN A 515 -19.40 32.56 24.12
C GLN A 515 -18.01 32.03 23.73
N SER A 516 -17.77 30.70 23.74
CA SER A 516 -16.45 30.10 23.65
C SER A 516 -16.22 29.21 22.43
N TRP A 517 -17.15 29.21 21.46
CA TRP A 517 -17.04 28.32 20.29
C TRP A 517 -15.84 28.62 19.37
N VAL A 518 -15.42 29.90 19.28
CA VAL A 518 -14.36 30.34 18.36
C VAL A 518 -13.04 29.59 18.59
N GLY A 519 -12.68 29.32 19.84
CA GLY A 519 -11.44 28.64 20.22
C GLY A 519 -11.54 27.11 20.15
N GLN A 520 -12.67 26.54 19.76
CA GLN A 520 -12.87 25.09 19.73
C GLN A 520 -12.43 24.49 18.37
N SER A 521 -12.11 23.19 18.38
CA SER A 521 -11.84 22.44 17.13
C SER A 521 -13.08 22.44 16.22
N LYS A 522 -12.90 22.26 14.92
CA LYS A 522 -14.00 22.21 13.94
C LYS A 522 -15.04 21.13 14.29
N TYR A 523 -14.58 20.01 14.82
CA TYR A 523 -15.45 18.93 15.31
C TYR A 523 -16.34 19.42 16.46
N MET A 524 -15.77 20.11 17.44
CA MET A 524 -16.52 20.68 18.56
C MET A 524 -17.42 21.83 18.10
N GLN A 525 -16.98 22.66 17.16
CA GLN A 525 -17.82 23.74 16.58
C GLN A 525 -19.06 23.15 15.88
N GLY A 526 -18.93 22.05 15.16
CA GLY A 526 -20.06 21.32 14.57
C GLY A 526 -21.07 20.82 15.62
N MET A 527 -20.58 20.21 16.71
CA MET A 527 -21.44 19.76 17.81
C MET A 527 -22.15 20.93 18.49
N ILE A 528 -21.46 22.04 18.73
CA ILE A 528 -22.02 23.24 19.32
C ILE A 528 -23.13 23.84 18.42
N ALA A 529 -22.87 23.94 17.11
CA ALA A 529 -23.84 24.44 16.14
C ALA A 529 -25.14 23.64 16.17
N LEU A 530 -25.01 22.28 16.14
CA LEU A 530 -26.16 21.38 16.17
C LEU A 530 -26.91 21.43 17.52
N ALA A 531 -26.20 21.40 18.64
CA ALA A 531 -26.79 21.44 19.97
C ALA A 531 -27.57 22.74 20.20
N LEU A 532 -27.02 23.88 19.80
CA LEU A 532 -27.68 25.19 19.91
C LEU A 532 -28.86 25.33 18.94
N HIS A 533 -28.68 24.88 17.69
CA HIS A 533 -29.78 24.89 16.70
C HIS A 533 -31.02 24.12 17.20
N ARG A 534 -30.79 22.91 17.75
CA ARG A 534 -31.88 22.05 18.27
C ARG A 534 -32.48 22.54 19.59
N THR A 535 -31.87 23.57 20.19
CA THR A 535 -32.35 24.22 21.43
C THR A 535 -32.65 25.69 21.24
N ASP A 536 -33.19 26.03 20.05
CA ASP A 536 -33.76 27.34 19.70
C ASP A 536 -32.78 28.52 19.67
N ASP A 537 -31.51 28.27 19.40
CA ASP A 537 -30.55 29.34 19.06
C ASP A 537 -30.28 29.33 17.54
N ALA A 538 -30.73 30.33 16.83
CA ALA A 538 -30.49 30.47 15.40
C ALA A 538 -29.24 31.31 15.07
N LYS A 539 -28.81 32.19 15.98
CA LYS A 539 -27.76 33.19 15.73
C LYS A 539 -26.36 32.57 15.79
N THR A 540 -26.07 31.83 16.85
CA THR A 540 -24.75 31.26 17.07
C THR A 540 -24.42 30.15 16.04
N PRO A 541 -25.30 29.18 15.72
CA PRO A 541 -25.10 28.22 14.66
C PRO A 541 -24.79 28.86 13.31
N ALA A 542 -25.53 29.91 12.92
CA ALA A 542 -25.28 30.60 11.66
C ALA A 542 -23.88 31.23 11.60
N ALA A 543 -23.44 31.85 12.72
CA ALA A 543 -22.07 32.39 12.81
C ALA A 543 -20.99 31.31 12.71
N ILE A 544 -21.20 30.18 13.37
CA ILE A 544 -20.28 29.03 13.31
C ILE A 544 -20.16 28.47 11.87
N LEU A 545 -21.29 28.20 11.22
CA LEU A 545 -21.32 27.66 9.87
C LEU A 545 -20.70 28.63 8.84
N LYS A 546 -20.93 29.94 9.01
CA LYS A 546 -20.29 30.97 8.20
C LYS A 546 -18.77 30.91 8.36
N SER A 547 -18.28 30.90 9.58
CA SER A 547 -16.83 30.82 9.88
C SER A 547 -16.19 29.52 9.33
N LEU A 548 -16.87 28.39 9.49
CA LEU A 548 -16.40 27.10 8.94
C LEU A 548 -16.32 27.14 7.41
N LYS A 549 -17.28 27.76 6.74
CA LYS A 549 -17.28 27.88 5.28
C LYS A 549 -16.18 28.83 4.78
N GLU A 550 -15.95 29.93 5.43
CA GLU A 550 -14.93 30.93 5.09
C GLU A 550 -13.49 30.38 5.27
N THR A 551 -13.28 29.44 6.19
CA THR A 551 -11.97 28.82 6.45
C THR A 551 -11.75 27.51 5.69
N SER A 552 -12.69 27.10 4.86
CA SER A 552 -12.60 25.85 4.09
C SER A 552 -11.80 26.00 2.79
N ILE A 553 -11.38 24.88 2.26
CA ILE A 553 -10.83 24.73 0.91
C ILE A 553 -11.90 24.04 0.05
N ILE A 554 -12.22 24.63 -1.09
CA ILE A 554 -13.14 24.06 -2.07
C ILE A 554 -12.33 23.67 -3.31
N ASN A 555 -12.43 22.40 -3.70
CA ASN A 555 -11.77 21.84 -4.87
C ASN A 555 -12.82 21.09 -5.71
N GLU A 556 -12.78 21.25 -7.03
CA GLU A 556 -13.78 20.64 -7.93
C GLU A 556 -13.75 19.11 -7.85
N GLU A 557 -12.57 18.53 -7.79
CA GLU A 557 -12.39 17.07 -7.70
C GLU A 557 -12.59 16.53 -6.26
N LEU A 558 -11.97 17.20 -5.27
CA LEU A 558 -11.94 16.72 -3.89
C LEU A 558 -13.15 17.15 -3.04
N GLY A 559 -13.91 18.14 -3.46
CA GLY A 559 -14.96 18.71 -2.65
C GLY A 559 -14.47 19.75 -1.65
N MET A 560 -15.21 19.91 -0.54
CA MET A 560 -14.91 20.88 0.51
C MET A 560 -14.29 20.17 1.72
N TYR A 561 -13.19 20.74 2.21
CA TYR A 561 -12.44 20.24 3.37
C TYR A 561 -11.60 21.37 4.02
N TRP A 562 -10.90 21.09 5.10
CA TRP A 562 -10.02 22.04 5.80
C TRP A 562 -8.58 21.54 5.86
N LYS A 563 -7.62 22.47 5.75
CA LYS A 563 -6.18 22.17 5.76
C LYS A 563 -5.72 21.56 7.08
N ASP A 564 -6.30 21.99 8.18
CA ASP A 564 -5.98 21.58 9.56
C ASP A 564 -6.85 20.42 10.08
N GLN A 565 -7.54 19.72 9.18
CA GLN A 565 -8.27 18.48 9.46
C GLN A 565 -7.31 17.29 9.64
N ASN A 566 -6.27 17.46 10.45
CA ASN A 566 -5.30 16.40 10.74
C ASN A 566 -5.78 15.54 11.92
N ASN A 567 -5.22 14.32 12.03
CA ASN A 567 -5.40 13.51 13.21
C ASN A 567 -4.98 14.32 14.44
N GLY A 568 -5.93 14.65 15.32
CA GLY A 568 -5.66 15.25 16.61
C GLY A 568 -4.92 14.26 17.50
N TRP A 569 -4.41 14.74 18.65
CA TRP A 569 -3.86 13.89 19.70
C TRP A 569 -4.86 12.83 20.18
N PHE A 570 -6.14 13.16 20.16
CA PHE A 570 -7.21 12.28 20.56
C PHE A 570 -7.82 11.59 19.33
N TRP A 571 -7.96 10.27 19.37
CA TRP A 571 -8.52 9.44 18.31
C TRP A 571 -9.92 9.84 17.83
N TYR A 572 -10.73 10.50 18.67
CA TYR A 572 -12.06 10.98 18.32
C TYR A 572 -12.09 12.32 17.56
N GLN A 573 -10.97 13.01 17.44
CA GLN A 573 -10.82 14.25 16.66
C GLN A 573 -10.19 13.95 15.30
N ALA A 574 -10.70 12.95 14.62
CA ALA A 574 -10.18 12.50 13.34
C ALA A 574 -10.89 13.18 12.16
N PRO A 575 -10.26 13.26 11.00
CA PRO A 575 -10.78 13.97 9.83
C PRO A 575 -12.15 13.45 9.35
N ILE A 576 -12.36 12.16 9.35
CA ILE A 576 -13.59 11.51 8.85
C ILE A 576 -14.79 11.86 9.74
N GLU A 577 -14.63 11.73 11.06
CA GLU A 577 -15.69 12.07 12.03
C GLU A 577 -16.01 13.56 12.00
N THR A 578 -14.99 14.42 11.82
CA THR A 578 -15.19 15.86 11.66
C THR A 578 -16.02 16.16 10.41
N GLN A 579 -15.65 15.55 9.28
CA GLN A 579 -16.36 15.73 8.02
C GLN A 579 -17.81 15.25 8.11
N ALA A 580 -18.03 14.06 8.69
CA ALA A 580 -19.36 13.48 8.87
C ALA A 580 -20.27 14.40 9.72
N LEU A 581 -19.76 14.88 10.86
CA LEU A 581 -20.50 15.80 11.73
C LEU A 581 -20.81 17.14 11.06
N LEU A 582 -19.87 17.68 10.26
CA LEU A 582 -20.09 18.92 9.55
C LEU A 582 -21.10 18.78 8.40
N ILE A 583 -21.19 17.60 7.76
CA ILE A 583 -22.30 17.29 6.84
C ILE A 583 -23.64 17.44 7.57
N GLU A 584 -23.78 16.88 8.76
CA GLU A 584 -24.99 17.01 9.57
C GLU A 584 -25.29 18.48 9.91
N ALA A 585 -24.27 19.23 10.34
CA ALA A 585 -24.43 20.63 10.74
C ALA A 585 -24.85 21.53 9.56
N PHE A 586 -24.22 21.40 8.41
CA PHE A 586 -24.61 22.17 7.21
C PHE A 586 -25.95 21.72 6.63
N GLN A 587 -26.30 20.44 6.75
CA GLN A 587 -27.61 19.92 6.33
C GLN A 587 -28.75 20.48 7.20
N GLU A 588 -28.61 20.37 8.52
CA GLU A 588 -29.70 20.68 9.48
C GLU A 588 -29.79 22.15 9.79
N ALA A 589 -28.72 22.72 10.32
CA ALA A 589 -28.72 24.14 10.73
C ALA A 589 -28.45 25.09 9.57
N GLY A 590 -27.63 24.65 8.57
CA GLY A 590 -27.28 25.47 7.41
C GLY A 590 -28.29 25.44 6.27
N LYS A 591 -29.00 24.33 6.09
CA LYS A 591 -29.83 24.01 4.93
C LYS A 591 -29.14 24.28 3.59
N ASP A 592 -27.81 24.14 3.57
CA ASP A 592 -26.92 24.45 2.44
C ASP A 592 -26.56 23.16 1.67
N THR A 593 -27.45 22.77 0.77
CA THR A 593 -27.34 21.53 -0.02
C THR A 593 -26.05 21.48 -0.85
N LYS A 594 -25.60 22.61 -1.40
CA LYS A 594 -24.35 22.66 -2.20
C LYS A 594 -23.14 22.36 -1.34
N THR A 595 -23.03 22.99 -0.18
CA THR A 595 -21.92 22.72 0.76
C THR A 595 -21.95 21.27 1.25
N VAL A 596 -23.14 20.72 1.52
CA VAL A 596 -23.31 19.32 1.88
C VAL A 596 -22.79 18.37 0.78
N ASP A 597 -23.10 18.64 -0.49
CA ASP A 597 -22.62 17.84 -1.62
C ASP A 597 -21.09 17.92 -1.77
N ASP A 598 -20.51 19.10 -1.55
CA ASP A 598 -19.06 19.28 -1.54
C ASP A 598 -18.38 18.52 -0.39
N LEU A 599 -18.96 18.54 0.80
CA LEU A 599 -18.46 17.78 1.96
C LEU A 599 -18.58 16.27 1.76
N ARG A 600 -19.69 15.79 1.18
CA ARG A 600 -19.91 14.38 0.86
C ARG A 600 -18.92 13.86 -0.19
N THR A 601 -18.61 14.70 -1.18
CA THR A 601 -17.60 14.36 -2.19
C THR A 601 -16.27 14.04 -1.53
N TRP A 602 -15.80 14.89 -0.62
CA TRP A 602 -14.57 14.65 0.11
C TRP A 602 -14.65 13.35 0.94
N LEU A 603 -15.75 13.13 1.64
CA LEU A 603 -15.94 11.93 2.46
C LEU A 603 -15.87 10.65 1.62
N LEU A 604 -16.54 10.63 0.47
CA LEU A 604 -16.53 9.48 -0.46
C LEU A 604 -15.17 9.27 -1.10
N LYS A 605 -14.47 10.33 -1.50
CA LYS A 605 -13.11 10.26 -2.07
C LYS A 605 -12.06 9.76 -1.08
N ASN A 606 -12.27 9.96 0.21
CA ASN A 606 -11.40 9.46 1.27
C ASN A 606 -11.68 8.01 1.70
N LYS A 607 -12.66 7.35 1.09
CA LYS A 607 -12.85 5.91 1.24
C LYS A 607 -11.99 5.17 0.20
N GLN A 608 -10.79 4.82 0.56
CA GLN A 608 -9.84 4.12 -0.33
C GLN A 608 -9.89 2.59 -0.18
N THR A 609 -10.35 2.11 0.97
CA THR A 609 -10.54 0.69 1.30
C THR A 609 -12.03 0.33 1.40
N ASN A 610 -12.36 -0.83 1.98
CA ASN A 610 -13.74 -1.24 2.24
C ASN A 610 -14.43 -0.45 3.38
N ASN A 611 -13.69 0.38 4.11
CA ASN A 611 -14.16 1.14 5.27
C ASN A 611 -13.44 2.48 5.39
N TRP A 612 -13.80 3.31 6.40
CA TRP A 612 -13.10 4.53 6.79
C TRP A 612 -12.28 4.28 8.07
N LYS A 613 -11.02 3.83 7.93
CA LYS A 613 -9.98 3.68 8.98
C LYS A 613 -10.39 2.96 10.28
N THR A 614 -11.48 3.35 10.92
CA THR A 614 -11.93 2.82 12.20
C THR A 614 -13.42 2.48 12.18
N THR A 615 -13.88 1.66 13.12
CA THR A 615 -15.30 1.33 13.30
C THR A 615 -16.13 2.59 13.55
N LYS A 616 -15.66 3.50 14.40
CA LYS A 616 -16.32 4.79 14.65
C LYS A 616 -16.39 5.65 13.40
N ALA A 617 -15.28 5.88 12.70
CA ALA A 617 -15.23 6.68 11.47
C ALA A 617 -16.20 6.13 10.40
N THR A 618 -16.25 4.80 10.25
CA THR A 618 -17.14 4.13 9.31
C THR A 618 -18.62 4.32 9.69
N ALA A 619 -18.97 4.18 10.98
CA ALA A 619 -20.33 4.40 11.46
C ALA A 619 -20.81 5.84 11.23
N GLU A 620 -19.97 6.83 11.56
CA GLU A 620 -20.27 8.25 11.36
C GLU A 620 -20.38 8.62 9.87
N ALA A 621 -19.50 8.08 9.02
CA ALA A 621 -19.56 8.28 7.57
C ALA A 621 -20.87 7.72 6.97
N CYS A 622 -21.25 6.49 7.35
CA CYS A 622 -22.50 5.89 6.89
C CYS A 622 -23.71 6.73 7.33
N TYR A 623 -23.73 7.22 8.56
CA TYR A 623 -24.77 8.14 9.06
C TYR A 623 -24.87 9.40 8.22
N ALA A 624 -23.76 10.10 8.06
CA ALA A 624 -23.72 11.39 7.34
C ALA A 624 -24.19 11.24 5.88
N LEU A 625 -23.82 10.14 5.24
CA LEU A 625 -24.22 9.86 3.86
C LEU A 625 -25.73 9.55 3.76
N LEU A 626 -26.35 8.97 4.77
CA LEU A 626 -27.79 8.63 4.80
C LEU A 626 -28.69 9.75 5.25
N LEU A 627 -28.17 10.87 5.75
CA LEU A 627 -28.98 12.02 6.21
C LEU A 627 -29.91 12.59 5.14
N GLN A 628 -29.56 12.50 3.86
CA GLN A 628 -30.41 12.94 2.74
C GLN A 628 -31.46 11.90 2.31
N GLY A 629 -31.63 10.83 3.08
CA GLY A 629 -32.54 9.73 2.75
C GLY A 629 -31.83 8.64 1.92
N THR A 630 -32.60 7.72 1.38
CA THR A 630 -32.11 6.57 0.60
C THR A 630 -32.43 6.67 -0.90
N GLU A 631 -33.11 7.73 -1.34
CA GLU A 631 -33.52 7.90 -2.75
C GLU A 631 -32.34 7.88 -3.74
N TRP A 632 -31.22 8.44 -3.34
CA TRP A 632 -30.00 8.45 -4.12
C TRP A 632 -29.36 7.07 -4.28
N LEU A 633 -29.61 6.11 -3.39
CA LEU A 633 -29.21 4.72 -3.55
C LEU A 633 -30.05 4.01 -4.63
N SER A 634 -31.29 4.42 -4.85
CA SER A 634 -32.15 3.87 -5.90
C SER A 634 -31.94 4.49 -7.27
N SER A 635 -31.10 5.54 -7.37
CA SER A 635 -30.76 6.20 -8.63
C SER A 635 -29.74 5.36 -9.42
N GLU A 636 -29.97 5.20 -10.72
CA GLU A 636 -28.97 4.65 -11.66
C GLU A 636 -28.70 5.70 -12.75
N PRO A 637 -27.69 6.56 -12.54
CA PRO A 637 -27.27 7.49 -13.59
C PRO A 637 -26.75 6.72 -14.80
N ILE A 638 -27.16 7.18 -15.99
CA ILE A 638 -26.63 6.67 -17.27
C ILE A 638 -25.41 7.51 -17.61
N VAL A 639 -24.29 6.82 -17.81
CA VAL A 639 -23.03 7.46 -18.19
C VAL A 639 -22.67 7.07 -19.61
N GLU A 640 -22.31 8.08 -20.40
CA GLU A 640 -21.73 7.92 -21.73
C GLU A 640 -20.34 8.56 -21.72
N VAL A 641 -19.31 7.79 -22.05
CA VAL A 641 -17.94 8.27 -22.21
C VAL A 641 -17.52 8.13 -23.66
N LYS A 642 -17.06 9.23 -24.24
CA LYS A 642 -16.54 9.32 -25.60
C LYS A 642 -15.02 9.43 -25.56
N LEU A 643 -14.32 8.49 -26.14
CA LEU A 643 -12.87 8.49 -26.30
C LEU A 643 -12.57 8.73 -27.80
N GLY A 644 -12.33 9.97 -28.19
CA GLY A 644 -12.31 10.36 -29.59
C GLY A 644 -13.64 10.05 -30.30
N THR A 645 -13.63 9.08 -31.21
CA THR A 645 -14.85 8.60 -31.93
C THR A 645 -15.52 7.40 -31.26
N THR A 646 -14.84 6.75 -30.29
CA THR A 646 -15.35 5.55 -29.60
C THR A 646 -16.31 5.93 -28.47
N ILE A 647 -17.55 5.44 -28.53
CA ILE A 647 -18.59 5.70 -27.53
C ILE A 647 -18.74 4.46 -26.63
N ILE A 648 -18.70 4.67 -25.32
CA ILE A 648 -18.88 3.64 -24.29
C ILE A 648 -20.05 4.08 -23.42
N LYS A 649 -21.10 3.27 -23.34
CA LYS A 649 -22.28 3.52 -22.49
C LYS A 649 -22.28 2.56 -21.31
N SER A 650 -22.60 3.05 -20.13
CA SER A 650 -22.68 2.26 -18.90
C SER A 650 -23.66 1.09 -19.04
N THR A 651 -24.77 1.28 -19.74
CA THR A 651 -25.81 0.27 -19.98
C THR A 651 -25.35 -0.90 -20.85
N GLU A 652 -24.33 -0.69 -21.70
CA GLU A 652 -23.78 -1.68 -22.62
C GLU A 652 -22.48 -2.31 -22.08
N ALA A 653 -21.86 -1.69 -21.09
CA ALA A 653 -20.58 -2.10 -20.53
C ALA A 653 -20.67 -3.11 -19.35
N GLY A 654 -21.87 -3.59 -19.02
CA GLY A 654 -22.06 -4.57 -17.95
C GLY A 654 -21.84 -3.97 -16.55
N GLN A 655 -22.50 -2.84 -16.28
CA GLN A 655 -22.36 -2.14 -15.00
C GLN A 655 -22.77 -2.99 -13.80
N GLU A 656 -22.04 -2.84 -12.69
CA GLU A 656 -22.35 -3.46 -11.40
C GLU A 656 -23.64 -2.88 -10.82
N ALA A 657 -24.44 -3.76 -10.21
CA ALA A 657 -25.63 -3.32 -9.51
C ALA A 657 -25.25 -2.43 -8.29
N GLY A 658 -25.99 -1.35 -8.10
CA GLY A 658 -25.79 -0.39 -7.00
C GLY A 658 -24.77 0.68 -7.33
N THR A 659 -23.49 0.38 -7.30
CA THR A 659 -22.41 1.34 -7.58
C THR A 659 -22.44 1.87 -9.00
N GLY A 660 -23.01 1.11 -9.94
CA GLY A 660 -22.96 1.40 -11.36
C GLY A 660 -21.53 1.42 -11.92
N TYR A 661 -20.61 0.72 -11.24
CA TYR A 661 -19.23 0.57 -11.72
C TYR A 661 -19.22 -0.23 -13.01
N PHE A 662 -18.43 0.22 -13.97
CA PHE A 662 -18.11 -0.53 -15.18
C PHE A 662 -16.67 -0.33 -15.59
N LYS A 663 -16.12 -1.32 -16.26
CA LYS A 663 -14.76 -1.33 -16.81
C LYS A 663 -14.80 -1.71 -18.27
N LYS A 664 -14.05 -0.97 -19.09
CA LYS A 664 -13.88 -1.28 -20.52
C LYS A 664 -12.41 -1.18 -20.87
N VAL A 665 -11.87 -2.28 -21.39
CA VAL A 665 -10.49 -2.34 -21.90
C VAL A 665 -10.51 -2.26 -23.42
N ILE A 666 -9.67 -1.41 -23.99
CA ILE A 666 -9.40 -1.27 -25.43
C ILE A 666 -7.97 -1.78 -25.64
N GLU A 667 -7.82 -2.78 -26.49
CA GLU A 667 -6.53 -3.40 -26.82
C GLU A 667 -5.62 -2.45 -27.59
N GLY A 668 -4.31 -2.60 -27.45
CA GLY A 668 -3.29 -1.69 -27.96
C GLY A 668 -3.41 -1.37 -29.43
N ASN A 669 -3.71 -2.35 -30.27
CA ASN A 669 -3.87 -2.18 -31.73
C ASN A 669 -5.09 -1.34 -32.13
N LYS A 670 -6.02 -1.09 -31.23
CA LYS A 670 -7.23 -0.27 -31.45
C LYS A 670 -7.08 1.14 -30.88
N ILE A 671 -5.99 1.41 -30.17
CA ILE A 671 -5.72 2.70 -29.53
C ILE A 671 -5.16 3.68 -30.56
N ASN A 672 -5.66 4.89 -30.55
CA ASN A 672 -5.11 5.99 -31.33
C ASN A 672 -5.05 7.28 -30.49
N ALA A 673 -4.23 8.22 -30.90
CA ALA A 673 -4.00 9.47 -30.17
C ALA A 673 -5.30 10.28 -29.92
N GLN A 674 -6.27 10.25 -30.85
CA GLN A 674 -7.52 11.02 -30.71
C GLN A 674 -8.37 10.54 -29.51
N MET A 675 -8.17 9.32 -29.03
CA MET A 675 -8.84 8.81 -27.83
C MET A 675 -8.47 9.60 -26.55
N GLY A 676 -7.43 10.42 -26.60
CA GLY A 676 -7.09 11.37 -25.54
C GLY A 676 -8.05 12.57 -25.44
N SER A 677 -8.90 12.81 -26.43
CA SER A 677 -10.02 13.75 -26.32
C SER A 677 -11.22 13.02 -25.70
N ILE A 678 -11.50 13.32 -24.43
CA ILE A 678 -12.47 12.57 -23.63
C ILE A 678 -13.67 13.45 -23.32
N ASN A 679 -14.87 12.93 -23.56
CA ASN A 679 -16.12 13.60 -23.23
C ASN A 679 -16.96 12.66 -22.33
N VAL A 680 -17.32 13.14 -21.16
CA VAL A 680 -18.14 12.39 -20.18
C VAL A 680 -19.51 13.06 -20.07
N THR A 681 -20.58 12.33 -20.34
CA THR A 681 -21.95 12.77 -20.18
C THR A 681 -22.67 11.92 -19.13
N VAL A 682 -23.21 12.58 -18.09
CA VAL A 682 -23.98 11.93 -17.03
C VAL A 682 -25.43 12.39 -17.10
N LYS A 683 -26.35 11.43 -17.22
CA LYS A 683 -27.80 11.64 -17.16
C LYS A 683 -28.35 10.95 -15.93
N ALA A 684 -28.95 11.67 -15.01
CA ALA A 684 -29.57 11.11 -13.82
C ALA A 684 -31.10 11.07 -13.96
N PRO A 685 -31.78 10.11 -13.33
CA PRO A 685 -33.22 10.10 -13.25
C PRO A 685 -33.73 11.31 -12.45
N ILE A 686 -34.93 11.77 -12.79
CA ILE A 686 -35.61 12.87 -12.09
C ILE A 686 -36.23 12.30 -10.81
N ASN A 687 -36.01 12.96 -9.68
CA ASN A 687 -36.72 12.68 -8.45
C ASN A 687 -38.20 13.04 -8.64
N GLN A 688 -39.08 12.05 -8.52
CA GLN A 688 -40.52 12.22 -8.77
C GLN A 688 -41.23 13.14 -7.76
N SER A 689 -40.70 13.26 -6.55
CA SER A 689 -41.25 14.15 -5.50
C SER A 689 -40.81 15.59 -5.64
N THR A 690 -39.61 15.86 -6.16
CA THR A 690 -39.05 17.22 -6.26
C THR A 690 -39.01 17.76 -7.69
N ASN A 691 -39.28 16.91 -8.69
CA ASN A 691 -39.13 17.19 -10.13
C ASN A 691 -37.72 17.72 -10.51
N LYS A 692 -36.67 17.36 -9.75
CA LYS A 692 -35.28 17.75 -10.00
C LYS A 692 -34.45 16.51 -10.27
N PRO A 693 -33.38 16.62 -11.08
CA PRO A 693 -32.40 15.53 -11.20
C PRO A 693 -31.84 15.17 -9.84
N ILE A 694 -31.71 13.88 -9.57
CA ILE A 694 -31.02 13.40 -8.36
C ILE A 694 -29.55 13.74 -8.56
N ASN A 695 -29.08 14.76 -7.84
CA ASN A 695 -27.73 15.27 -7.96
C ASN A 695 -26.78 14.21 -7.38
N SER A 696 -26.08 13.47 -8.24
CA SER A 696 -25.13 12.44 -7.82
C SER A 696 -23.71 12.86 -8.22
N VAL A 697 -22.79 12.68 -7.30
CA VAL A 697 -21.36 12.74 -7.60
C VAL A 697 -21.00 11.41 -8.27
N SER A 698 -20.24 11.49 -9.35
CA SER A 698 -19.70 10.30 -10.02
C SER A 698 -18.26 10.55 -10.44
N TRP A 699 -17.50 9.50 -10.65
CA TRP A 699 -16.12 9.62 -11.12
C TRP A 699 -15.62 8.34 -11.76
N GLY A 700 -14.56 8.49 -12.50
CA GLY A 700 -13.83 7.40 -13.12
C GLY A 700 -12.39 7.80 -13.39
N GLY A 701 -11.73 6.98 -14.15
CA GLY A 701 -10.38 7.23 -14.66
C GLY A 701 -10.17 6.52 -15.98
N VAL A 702 -9.30 7.08 -16.78
CA VAL A 702 -8.74 6.42 -17.96
C VAL A 702 -7.29 6.09 -17.66
N TYR A 703 -6.91 4.85 -17.86
CA TYR A 703 -5.56 4.32 -17.69
C TYR A 703 -5.03 3.94 -19.07
N TRP A 704 -3.98 4.62 -19.51
CA TRP A 704 -3.32 4.29 -20.73
C TRP A 704 -2.00 3.60 -20.42
N GLN A 705 -1.87 2.36 -20.89
CA GLN A 705 -0.68 1.53 -20.76
C GLN A 705 0.01 1.39 -22.10
N TYR A 706 1.32 1.57 -22.10
CA TYR A 706 2.16 1.43 -23.29
C TYR A 706 3.55 0.96 -22.91
N PHE A 707 4.19 0.22 -23.78
CA PHE A 707 5.61 -0.08 -23.68
C PHE A 707 6.42 1.06 -24.26
N GLU A 708 7.46 1.46 -23.53
CA GLU A 708 8.41 2.48 -23.99
C GLU A 708 9.82 2.14 -23.47
N ASP A 709 10.85 2.55 -24.24
CA ASP A 709 12.23 2.47 -23.80
C ASP A 709 12.44 3.39 -22.59
N LEU A 710 13.11 2.89 -21.54
CA LEU A 710 13.26 3.58 -20.26
C LEU A 710 13.79 5.01 -20.42
N ASP A 711 14.74 5.20 -21.36
CA ASP A 711 15.40 6.48 -21.57
C ASP A 711 14.53 7.50 -22.34
N LYS A 712 13.40 7.07 -22.91
CA LYS A 712 12.45 7.92 -23.63
C LYS A 712 11.20 8.25 -22.83
N ILE A 713 11.07 7.66 -21.63
CA ILE A 713 9.95 7.95 -20.73
C ILE A 713 10.09 9.39 -20.20
N THR A 714 9.07 10.20 -20.41
CA THR A 714 9.00 11.59 -19.91
C THR A 714 8.16 11.64 -18.64
N THR A 715 8.41 12.62 -17.74
CA THR A 715 7.68 12.77 -16.45
C THR A 715 6.16 12.69 -16.61
N ALA A 716 5.49 11.98 -15.73
CA ALA A 716 4.03 11.90 -15.69
C ALA A 716 3.40 13.25 -15.33
N ALA A 717 2.24 13.55 -15.95
CA ALA A 717 1.45 14.75 -15.68
C ALA A 717 0.27 14.43 -14.75
N THR A 718 0.53 14.14 -13.46
CA THR A 718 -0.49 13.78 -12.49
C THR A 718 -0.41 14.67 -11.24
N PRO A 719 -1.44 14.65 -10.34
CA PRO A 719 -1.39 15.35 -9.07
C PRO A 719 -0.24 14.91 -8.14
N LEU A 720 0.29 13.70 -8.35
CA LEU A 720 1.52 13.22 -7.70
C LEU A 720 2.72 13.72 -8.51
N ASN A 721 3.38 14.77 -8.03
CA ASN A 721 4.59 15.26 -8.67
C ASN A 721 5.81 14.52 -8.12
N LEU A 722 6.50 13.80 -9.00
CA LEU A 722 7.65 12.95 -8.66
C LEU A 722 8.85 13.38 -9.49
N VAL A 723 9.95 13.70 -8.82
CA VAL A 723 11.21 14.10 -9.47
C VAL A 723 12.36 13.29 -8.89
N LYS A 724 13.12 12.62 -9.75
CA LYS A 724 14.36 11.90 -9.41
C LYS A 724 15.58 12.74 -9.79
N LYS A 725 16.52 12.88 -8.87
CA LYS A 725 17.80 13.58 -9.09
C LYS A 725 18.95 12.76 -8.54
N LEU A 726 20.08 12.80 -9.23
CA LEU A 726 21.33 12.20 -8.79
C LEU A 726 22.29 13.31 -8.36
N PHE A 727 23.06 13.05 -7.30
CA PHE A 727 24.10 13.94 -6.81
C PHE A 727 25.37 13.14 -6.55
N VAL A 728 26.53 13.67 -6.93
CA VAL A 728 27.83 13.16 -6.46
C VAL A 728 28.08 13.71 -5.07
N GLU A 729 28.31 12.84 -4.09
CA GLU A 729 28.70 13.20 -2.73
C GLU A 729 30.21 13.12 -2.57
N LYS A 730 30.83 14.23 -2.19
CA LYS A 730 32.26 14.31 -1.90
C LYS A 730 32.46 14.76 -0.45
N ASN A 731 33.35 14.08 0.25
CA ASN A 731 33.75 14.50 1.59
C ASN A 731 34.73 15.65 1.50
N THR A 732 34.50 16.71 2.26
CA THR A 732 35.38 17.87 2.41
C THR A 732 35.71 18.07 3.90
N ASP A 733 36.68 18.90 4.21
CA ASP A 733 37.05 19.26 5.60
C ASP A 733 35.90 19.89 6.39
N ARG A 734 34.86 20.39 5.68
CA ARG A 734 33.64 20.96 6.28
C ARG A 734 32.46 20.01 6.29
N GLY A 735 32.66 18.74 5.94
CA GLY A 735 31.63 17.72 5.83
C GLY A 735 31.26 17.34 4.39
N PRO A 736 30.28 16.44 4.17
CA PRO A 736 29.90 15.99 2.84
C PRO A 736 29.20 17.11 2.06
N VAL A 737 29.66 17.31 0.82
CA VAL A 737 29.06 18.25 -0.16
C VAL A 737 28.46 17.42 -1.30
N ILE A 738 27.22 17.74 -1.69
CA ILE A 738 26.55 17.11 -2.81
C ILE A 738 26.49 18.06 -4.02
N THR A 739 26.83 17.56 -5.20
CA THR A 739 26.77 18.28 -6.48
C THR A 739 25.81 17.57 -7.41
N PRO A 740 24.80 18.24 -8.00
CA PRO A 740 23.86 17.60 -8.90
C PRO A 740 24.57 17.08 -10.16
N VAL A 741 24.21 15.87 -10.57
CA VAL A 741 24.60 15.27 -11.84
C VAL A 741 23.66 15.84 -12.91
N LYS A 742 24.24 16.49 -13.92
CA LYS A 742 23.51 17.05 -15.06
C LYS A 742 23.54 16.10 -16.24
N ASP A 743 22.66 16.33 -17.19
CA ASP A 743 22.69 15.61 -18.45
C ASP A 743 24.05 15.85 -19.17
N GLY A 744 24.71 14.77 -19.62
CA GLY A 744 26.04 14.78 -20.21
C GLY A 744 27.21 14.76 -19.22
N ASP A 745 26.98 14.86 -17.90
CA ASP A 745 28.06 14.71 -16.91
C ASP A 745 28.56 13.26 -16.88
N VAL A 746 29.90 13.12 -16.68
CA VAL A 746 30.56 11.83 -16.60
C VAL A 746 30.92 11.52 -15.14
N LEU A 747 30.47 10.37 -14.65
CA LEU A 747 30.79 9.84 -13.34
C LEU A 747 32.08 9.03 -13.37
N LYS A 748 32.67 8.78 -12.20
CA LYS A 748 33.87 7.95 -12.06
C LYS A 748 33.60 6.73 -11.20
N VAL A 749 34.25 5.63 -11.52
CA VAL A 749 34.24 4.46 -10.65
C VAL A 749 34.76 4.84 -9.26
N GLY A 750 34.02 4.47 -8.21
CA GLY A 750 34.27 4.85 -6.82
C GLY A 750 33.51 6.11 -6.35
N ASP A 751 32.89 6.88 -7.25
CA ASP A 751 32.03 7.99 -6.85
C ASP A 751 30.88 7.48 -5.97
N LYS A 752 30.59 8.23 -4.91
CA LYS A 752 29.42 8.01 -4.08
C LYS A 752 28.28 8.88 -4.60
N ILE A 753 27.23 8.22 -5.05
CA ILE A 753 26.03 8.87 -5.58
C ILE A 753 24.96 8.92 -4.49
N LYS A 754 24.36 10.08 -4.30
CA LYS A 754 23.13 10.21 -3.50
C LYS A 754 21.94 10.36 -4.46
N VAL A 755 21.06 9.38 -4.45
CA VAL A 755 19.75 9.48 -5.12
C VAL A 755 18.84 10.32 -4.25
N ARG A 756 18.19 11.32 -4.84
CA ARG A 756 17.16 12.13 -4.21
C ARG A 756 15.87 11.99 -5.00
N VAL A 757 14.82 11.51 -4.33
CA VAL A 757 13.47 11.46 -4.87
C VAL A 757 12.64 12.52 -4.14
N GLU A 758 12.21 13.54 -4.88
CA GLU A 758 11.33 14.59 -4.39
C GLU A 758 9.89 14.22 -4.76
N LEU A 759 9.02 14.07 -3.77
CA LEU A 759 7.63 13.70 -3.94
C LEU A 759 6.72 14.79 -3.38
N ARG A 760 5.83 15.33 -4.21
CA ARG A 760 4.77 16.24 -3.78
C ARG A 760 3.42 15.56 -3.89
N VAL A 761 2.72 15.48 -2.75
CA VAL A 761 1.42 14.84 -2.60
C VAL A 761 0.37 15.91 -2.29
N ASP A 762 -0.68 15.99 -3.08
CA ASP A 762 -1.72 17.01 -2.94
C ASP A 762 -2.85 16.59 -1.99
N ARG A 763 -2.90 15.32 -1.61
CA ARG A 763 -3.93 14.69 -0.76
C ARG A 763 -3.36 13.57 0.10
N ASP A 764 -4.07 13.17 1.17
CA ASP A 764 -3.74 11.99 1.95
C ASP A 764 -4.05 10.73 1.14
N MET A 765 -3.16 9.74 1.17
CA MET A 765 -3.29 8.45 0.49
C MET A 765 -2.93 7.31 1.42
N GLU A 766 -3.55 6.16 1.22
CA GLU A 766 -3.27 4.93 1.96
C GLU A 766 -2.72 3.87 1.02
N TYR A 767 -1.81 3.03 1.56
CA TYR A 767 -1.20 1.92 0.82
C TYR A 767 -0.55 2.36 -0.49
N VAL A 768 0.48 3.19 -0.38
CA VAL A 768 1.24 3.70 -1.53
C VAL A 768 2.55 2.94 -1.66
N HIS A 769 2.85 2.49 -2.88
CA HIS A 769 4.11 1.88 -3.26
C HIS A 769 4.89 2.82 -4.17
N MET A 770 6.16 3.05 -3.85
CA MET A 770 7.10 3.77 -4.70
C MET A 770 8.30 2.86 -4.98
N LYS A 771 8.65 2.71 -6.26
CA LYS A 771 9.79 1.91 -6.74
C LYS A 771 10.74 2.81 -7.51
N ASP A 772 11.98 2.87 -7.07
CA ASP A 772 13.04 3.59 -7.77
C ASP A 772 14.03 2.62 -8.38
N MET A 773 14.12 2.61 -9.72
CA MET A 773 15.04 1.77 -10.47
C MET A 773 16.44 2.38 -10.46
N ARG A 774 17.47 1.54 -10.66
CA ARG A 774 18.86 1.98 -10.73
C ARG A 774 19.58 1.42 -11.96
N ALA A 775 20.68 2.06 -12.34
CA ALA A 775 21.60 1.56 -13.35
C ALA A 775 22.40 0.35 -12.83
N SER A 776 22.81 -0.53 -13.73
CA SER A 776 23.59 -1.72 -13.41
C SER A 776 25.00 -1.39 -12.85
N ALA A 777 25.52 -0.19 -13.14
CA ALA A 777 26.78 0.31 -12.57
C ALA A 777 26.62 0.92 -11.15
N LEU A 778 25.42 0.97 -10.59
CA LEU A 778 25.15 1.59 -9.29
C LEU A 778 24.83 0.54 -8.23
N GLU A 779 25.74 0.37 -7.28
CA GLU A 779 25.64 -0.61 -6.20
C GLU A 779 25.05 0.03 -4.94
N PRO A 780 24.01 -0.56 -4.28
CA PRO A 780 23.44 -0.02 -3.06
C PRO A 780 24.39 -0.19 -1.87
N VAL A 781 24.53 0.88 -1.07
CA VAL A 781 25.28 0.85 0.19
C VAL A 781 24.53 0.05 1.26
N ASN A 782 23.21 0.23 1.35
CA ASN A 782 22.36 -0.47 2.28
C ASN A 782 21.57 -1.57 1.56
N VAL A 783 21.84 -2.81 1.91
CA VAL A 783 21.18 -3.98 1.31
C VAL A 783 20.09 -4.59 2.20
N LEU A 784 20.03 -4.20 3.49
CA LEU A 784 19.06 -4.73 4.43
C LEU A 784 17.77 -3.93 4.38
N SER A 785 16.67 -4.64 4.21
CA SER A 785 15.32 -4.06 4.27
C SER A 785 14.95 -3.70 5.72
N SER A 786 14.38 -2.53 5.94
CA SER A 786 14.03 -2.07 7.28
C SER A 786 12.92 -1.02 7.28
N TYR A 787 12.25 -0.90 8.44
CA TYR A 787 11.41 0.27 8.71
C TYR A 787 12.27 1.51 8.93
N LYS A 788 11.88 2.61 8.28
CA LYS A 788 12.50 3.93 8.45
C LYS A 788 11.48 4.95 8.89
N TYR A 789 11.97 5.97 9.58
CA TYR A 789 11.16 7.10 10.01
C TYR A 789 11.87 8.39 9.65
N GLN A 790 11.27 9.20 8.79
CA GLN A 790 11.87 10.45 8.29
C GLN A 790 10.80 11.52 8.12
N GLY A 791 11.06 12.73 8.63
CA GLY A 791 10.16 13.87 8.43
C GLY A 791 8.73 13.68 8.96
N GLY A 792 8.53 12.86 10.00
CA GLY A 792 7.21 12.53 10.54
C GLY A 792 6.47 11.44 9.76
N LEU A 793 7.12 10.79 8.79
CA LEU A 793 6.59 9.71 7.97
C LEU A 793 7.32 8.41 8.26
N GLY A 794 6.56 7.36 8.62
CA GLY A 794 7.06 5.98 8.73
C GLY A 794 6.85 5.23 7.43
N TYR A 795 7.86 4.50 6.97
CA TYR A 795 7.79 3.67 5.76
C TYR A 795 8.72 2.47 5.85
N TYR A 796 8.40 1.43 5.09
CA TYR A 796 9.28 0.28 4.93
C TYR A 796 10.10 0.43 3.64
N GLU A 797 11.43 0.33 3.76
CA GLU A 797 12.35 0.37 2.63
C GLU A 797 12.88 -1.03 2.36
N SER A 798 12.79 -1.49 1.11
CA SER A 798 13.29 -2.78 0.65
C SER A 798 14.23 -2.58 -0.53
N THR A 799 15.47 -3.01 -0.37
CA THR A 799 16.49 -2.96 -1.42
C THR A 799 16.51 -4.27 -2.18
N LYS A 800 16.39 -4.20 -3.50
CA LYS A 800 16.51 -5.30 -4.46
C LYS A 800 17.68 -5.01 -5.40
N ASP A 801 18.10 -5.98 -6.21
CA ASP A 801 19.24 -5.82 -7.11
C ASP A 801 19.09 -4.65 -8.08
N ALA A 802 17.93 -4.49 -8.71
CA ALA A 802 17.67 -3.47 -9.72
C ALA A 802 16.87 -2.26 -9.24
N SER A 803 16.42 -2.21 -7.97
CA SER A 803 15.55 -1.15 -7.45
C SER A 803 15.58 -1.01 -5.94
N THR A 804 15.13 0.16 -5.47
CA THR A 804 14.77 0.40 -4.07
C THR A 804 13.28 0.66 -3.99
N ASN A 805 12.57 -0.06 -3.10
CA ASN A 805 11.13 0.01 -2.94
C ASN A 805 10.79 0.67 -1.60
N PHE A 806 9.75 1.51 -1.61
CA PHE A 806 9.26 2.24 -0.45
C PHE A 806 7.77 1.96 -0.28
N PHE A 807 7.37 1.46 0.89
CA PHE A 807 5.98 1.13 1.20
C PHE A 807 5.46 2.05 2.29
N PHE A 808 4.40 2.77 1.97
CA PHE A 808 3.72 3.69 2.88
C PHE A 808 2.34 3.13 3.20
N SER A 809 2.08 2.79 4.45
CA SER A 809 0.73 2.47 4.89
C SER A 809 -0.17 3.70 4.85
N TYR A 810 0.41 4.88 5.12
CA TYR A 810 -0.26 6.16 5.07
C TYR A 810 0.70 7.27 4.64
N LEU A 811 0.39 7.94 3.54
CA LEU A 811 1.15 9.04 2.96
C LEU A 811 0.31 10.32 3.04
N ARG A 812 0.70 11.26 3.90
CA ARG A 812 -0.03 12.52 4.09
C ARG A 812 0.20 13.48 2.93
N LYS A 813 -0.73 14.42 2.76
CA LYS A 813 -0.50 15.60 1.92
C LYS A 813 0.75 16.34 2.38
N GLY A 814 1.66 16.63 1.44
CA GLY A 814 2.92 17.30 1.76
C GLY A 814 3.96 17.18 0.68
N THR A 815 5.16 17.66 0.98
CA THR A 815 6.35 17.47 0.17
C THR A 815 7.35 16.64 0.96
N TYR A 816 7.85 15.57 0.34
CA TYR A 816 8.77 14.63 0.94
C TYR A 816 10.02 14.51 0.08
N VAL A 817 11.15 14.28 0.73
CA VAL A 817 12.43 14.05 0.10
C VAL A 817 13.02 12.78 0.64
N PHE A 818 13.23 11.78 -0.22
CA PHE A 818 13.86 10.52 0.12
C PHE A 818 15.27 10.51 -0.46
N GLU A 819 16.25 10.18 0.37
CA GLU A 819 17.65 10.12 -0.02
C GLU A 819 18.27 8.79 0.40
N TYR A 820 19.02 8.19 -0.50
CA TYR A 820 19.82 7.00 -0.20
C TYR A 820 21.10 6.96 -1.05
N PRO A 821 22.18 6.34 -0.52
CA PRO A 821 23.47 6.32 -1.19
C PRO A 821 23.67 5.07 -2.08
N LEU A 822 24.38 5.26 -3.18
CA LEU A 822 24.88 4.22 -4.09
C LEU A 822 26.37 4.45 -4.35
N PHE A 823 27.11 3.41 -4.77
CA PHE A 823 28.46 3.53 -5.30
C PHE A 823 28.50 3.24 -6.80
N VAL A 824 29.31 3.97 -7.53
CA VAL A 824 29.61 3.69 -8.95
C VAL A 824 30.68 2.61 -9.02
N THR A 825 30.40 1.50 -9.73
CA THR A 825 31.25 0.31 -9.73
C THR A 825 31.82 -0.10 -11.09
N HIS A 826 31.19 0.31 -12.20
CA HIS A 826 31.58 -0.12 -13.54
C HIS A 826 31.62 1.05 -14.51
N THR A 827 32.61 1.00 -15.45
CA THR A 827 32.68 1.94 -16.56
C THR A 827 31.73 1.55 -17.69
N GLY A 828 31.18 2.54 -18.38
CA GLY A 828 30.24 2.32 -19.46
C GLY A 828 29.15 3.37 -19.60
N ASN A 829 28.06 3.02 -20.31
CA ASN A 829 26.87 3.86 -20.47
C ASN A 829 25.62 3.04 -20.12
N PHE A 830 24.84 3.52 -19.17
CA PHE A 830 23.82 2.71 -18.51
C PHE A 830 22.47 3.43 -18.42
N SER A 831 21.37 2.70 -18.59
CA SER A 831 20.05 3.20 -18.28
C SER A 831 19.82 3.18 -16.75
N ASN A 832 19.54 4.35 -16.17
CA ASN A 832 19.23 4.48 -14.72
C ASN A 832 17.77 4.20 -14.39
N GLY A 833 16.93 3.96 -15.40
CA GLY A 833 15.51 3.69 -15.22
C GLY A 833 14.75 4.88 -14.66
N VAL A 834 13.54 4.61 -14.17
CA VAL A 834 12.60 5.60 -13.65
C VAL A 834 12.24 5.30 -12.21
N THR A 835 11.72 6.32 -11.50
CA THR A 835 10.98 6.12 -10.25
C THR A 835 9.50 6.09 -10.56
N THR A 836 8.78 5.11 -10.04
CA THR A 836 7.31 5.02 -10.13
C THR A 836 6.68 5.11 -8.76
N ILE A 837 5.49 5.69 -8.65
CA ILE A 837 4.67 5.72 -7.42
C ILE A 837 3.23 5.44 -7.76
N GLN A 838 2.56 4.64 -6.94
CA GLN A 838 1.17 4.26 -7.14
C GLN A 838 0.42 4.08 -5.83
N CYS A 839 -0.80 4.62 -5.76
CA CYS A 839 -1.76 4.29 -4.71
C CYS A 839 -2.46 2.97 -5.05
N MET A 840 -2.31 1.96 -4.21
CA MET A 840 -2.76 0.59 -4.51
C MET A 840 -4.29 0.46 -4.61
N TYR A 841 -5.04 1.23 -3.82
CA TYR A 841 -6.51 1.19 -3.81
C TYR A 841 -7.17 2.25 -4.69
N ALA A 842 -6.39 3.18 -5.22
CA ALA A 842 -6.82 4.23 -6.14
C ALA A 842 -5.78 4.37 -7.26
N PRO A 843 -5.73 3.40 -8.21
CA PRO A 843 -4.71 3.32 -9.23
C PRO A 843 -4.71 4.52 -10.19
N GLU A 844 -5.78 5.31 -10.22
CA GLU A 844 -5.81 6.62 -10.88
C GLU A 844 -4.78 7.61 -10.33
N PHE A 845 -4.20 7.34 -9.16
CA PHE A 845 -3.10 8.11 -8.57
C PHE A 845 -1.79 7.34 -8.75
N THR A 846 -1.30 7.36 -9.97
CA THR A 846 0.00 6.83 -10.38
C THR A 846 0.83 7.97 -10.96
N SER A 847 2.13 7.94 -10.73
CA SER A 847 3.08 8.88 -11.33
C SER A 847 4.43 8.22 -11.56
N HIS A 848 5.26 8.84 -12.39
CA HIS A 848 6.63 8.40 -12.62
C HIS A 848 7.53 9.58 -13.00
N SER A 849 8.83 9.41 -12.74
CA SER A 849 9.86 10.35 -13.22
C SER A 849 10.18 10.13 -14.70
N GLU A 850 10.96 10.99 -15.26
CA GLU A 850 11.62 10.76 -16.55
C GLU A 850 12.70 9.69 -16.44
N GLY A 851 13.04 9.05 -17.57
CA GLY A 851 14.16 8.15 -17.71
C GLY A 851 15.47 8.93 -17.93
N VAL A 852 16.56 8.41 -17.36
CA VAL A 852 17.88 9.05 -17.43
C VAL A 852 18.94 8.01 -17.76
N ARG A 853 19.89 8.34 -18.62
CA ARG A 853 21.14 7.56 -18.82
C ARG A 853 22.30 8.20 -18.06
N ILE A 854 23.22 7.38 -17.60
CA ILE A 854 24.46 7.81 -16.97
C ILE A 854 25.67 7.26 -17.75
N THR A 855 26.71 8.08 -17.84
CA THR A 855 28.01 7.69 -18.41
C THR A 855 29.04 7.64 -17.28
N VAL A 856 29.85 6.58 -17.26
CA VAL A 856 30.89 6.34 -16.24
C VAL A 856 32.22 6.05 -16.94
N GLU A 857 33.30 6.74 -16.50
CA GLU A 857 34.69 6.53 -16.90
C GLU A 857 35.55 5.94 -15.80
#